data_80bd932291d18896f362a8ead462e469
#
_entry.id   80bd932291d18896f362a8ead462e469
#
_cell.length_a   1.000
_cell.length_b   1.000
_cell.length_c   1.000
_cell.angle_alpha   90.00
_cell.angle_beta   90.00
_cell.angle_gamma   90.00
#
_symmetry.space_group_name_H-M   'P 1'
#
loop_
_entity.id
_entity.type
_entity.pdbx_description
1 polymer ?
#
loop_
_entity_poly.entity_id
_entity_poly.type
_entity_poly.pdbx_seq_one_letter_code
_entity_poly.pdbx_strand_id
1 'polypeptide(L)'
;MNKRLKGLKESIAQRQEKETVRSYSIGRNGLCPCGSGKKFKKCCARNNPDKSVDEYFEKIKEAETEETVLDLLKEAAKNYPLEHRFLLPLIVYTLQSNNYQEAGKYLRHAWQLMGTKLDEAFISPLVNIMLDQEEIDEAEKLVRQALEEKGESIPLLIALAEVYKKGENFQRVNDIIARAMEIDAENLQLIVFRLETLMDLDDVVSALSLFEKYYDQLKDYKHMRVISFLDDFIKERFNFAENKKFKTKEALSQAAEIFHVFQQLDNLKMSSAESEGRELLAEIKDLPPKNSQIALDILARYLAAELYADFADFAEELEAEHLKNPDYLRLLFLADSQQGKLKEAEAKIKTAFTIEKSRKDGHFHNWQVASDYLRFLVEHGADEELADFVADFDGLLGEEDNLLASLMMLIENEESRNYQKLLLNRLLELIDSGLIQQIQKKDIYNNRLFISLAALDGDETIYDQGREMTTQELKEVITEVEAAEIDTPALSYAKLRLFKYQSELEQAQKEELVNKVENADVESYFDTVAYYETILKFADPAPILTEIPHGKYLDDEYLDFYRLIAALKLNYYEMGTELFHRQLMRESKRNKVMSYLVRLLRYFKQDKLIEHFKAMEVDEMIINYLKKLTERRN
;
A
#
# COMPACT_ATOMS: atom_id res chain seq x y z
N MET A 1 -3.37 41.94 -28.77
CA MET A 1 -4.39 41.55 -27.75
C MET A 1 -4.01 40.13 -27.27
N ASN A 2 -3.80 39.98 -25.99
CA ASN A 2 -3.36 38.70 -25.41
C ASN A 2 -4.39 37.61 -25.71
N LYS A 3 -3.96 36.41 -26.15
CA LYS A 3 -4.83 35.29 -26.57
C LYS A 3 -5.80 34.88 -25.45
N ARG A 4 -5.38 35.01 -24.18
CA ARG A 4 -6.21 34.75 -22.99
C ARG A 4 -7.32 35.77 -22.83
N LEU A 5 -7.03 37.08 -22.97
CA LEU A 5 -8.00 38.17 -22.89
C LEU A 5 -9.08 38.02 -23.95
N LYS A 6 -8.71 37.62 -25.18
CA LYS A 6 -9.63 37.36 -26.28
C LYS A 6 -10.56 36.20 -25.93
N GLY A 7 -10.00 35.05 -25.47
CA GLY A 7 -10.79 33.88 -25.09
C GLY A 7 -11.74 34.15 -23.91
N LEU A 8 -11.32 34.92 -22.93
CA LEU A 8 -12.16 35.31 -21.80
C LEU A 8 -13.37 36.20 -22.24
N LYS A 9 -13.11 37.20 -23.08
CA LYS A 9 -14.17 38.05 -23.66
C LYS A 9 -15.13 37.28 -24.57
N GLU A 10 -14.64 36.36 -25.39
CA GLU A 10 -15.46 35.50 -26.24
C GLU A 10 -16.34 34.56 -25.41
N SER A 11 -15.81 33.96 -24.35
CA SER A 11 -16.58 33.16 -23.38
C SER A 11 -17.70 33.94 -22.72
N ILE A 12 -17.48 35.23 -22.40
CA ILE A 12 -18.46 36.10 -21.81
C ILE A 12 -19.54 36.47 -22.83
N ALA A 13 -19.13 36.83 -24.08
CA ALA A 13 -20.06 37.24 -25.15
C ALA A 13 -21.00 36.11 -25.56
N GLN A 14 -20.49 34.87 -25.75
CA GLN A 14 -21.30 33.71 -26.12
C GLN A 14 -22.38 33.38 -25.08
N ARG A 15 -22.19 33.74 -23.82
CA ARG A 15 -23.14 33.48 -22.74
C ARG A 15 -24.16 34.59 -22.52
N GLN A 16 -23.89 35.78 -23.03
CA GLN A 16 -24.88 36.88 -23.03
C GLN A 16 -26.05 36.58 -23.97
N GLU A 17 -25.80 35.91 -25.10
CA GLU A 17 -26.83 35.67 -26.13
C GLU A 17 -27.77 34.50 -25.83
N LYS A 18 -27.41 33.59 -24.96
CA LYS A 18 -28.11 32.29 -24.78
C LYS A 18 -29.14 32.22 -23.65
N GLU A 19 -29.21 33.18 -22.71
CA GLU A 19 -30.09 33.01 -21.56
C GLU A 19 -30.88 34.30 -21.21
N THR A 20 -32.16 34.25 -21.48
CA THR A 20 -33.15 35.10 -20.78
C THR A 20 -33.12 34.76 -19.29
N VAL A 21 -32.87 35.77 -18.49
CA VAL A 21 -32.75 35.73 -17.02
C VAL A 21 -33.88 34.90 -16.39
N ARG A 22 -33.62 33.68 -15.99
CA ARG A 22 -34.47 32.97 -15.03
C ARG A 22 -33.95 33.32 -13.64
N SER A 23 -34.74 34.13 -12.91
CA SER A 23 -34.44 34.46 -11.52
C SER A 23 -34.44 33.18 -10.67
N TYR A 24 -33.28 32.80 -10.16
CA TYR A 24 -33.18 31.74 -9.16
C TYR A 24 -33.78 32.25 -7.84
N SER A 25 -34.92 31.71 -7.42
CA SER A 25 -35.59 32.12 -6.20
C SER A 25 -34.98 31.45 -4.98
N ILE A 26 -34.01 32.09 -4.37
CA ILE A 26 -33.55 31.68 -3.05
C ILE A 26 -34.50 32.27 -2.01
N GLY A 27 -35.08 31.42 -1.16
CA GLY A 27 -35.93 31.87 -0.06
C GLY A 27 -35.15 32.82 0.85
N ARG A 28 -35.77 33.95 1.25
CA ARG A 28 -35.14 35.00 2.10
C ARG A 28 -34.44 34.45 3.36
N ASN A 29 -34.89 33.30 3.86
CA ASN A 29 -34.35 32.62 5.05
C ASN A 29 -33.33 31.52 4.74
N GLY A 30 -33.11 31.14 3.47
CA GLY A 30 -32.10 30.19 3.04
C GLY A 30 -30.67 30.69 3.30
N LEU A 31 -29.70 29.80 3.28
CA LEU A 31 -28.28 30.16 3.35
C LEU A 31 -27.90 31.01 2.12
N CYS A 32 -27.04 32.00 2.34
CA CYS A 32 -26.61 32.87 1.26
C CYS A 32 -25.67 32.12 0.31
N PRO A 33 -25.90 32.12 -1.01
CA PRO A 33 -25.09 31.40 -1.99
C PRO A 33 -23.65 31.92 -2.12
N CYS A 34 -23.36 33.10 -1.53
CA CYS A 34 -22.00 33.65 -1.50
C CYS A 34 -21.04 32.88 -0.55
N GLY A 35 -21.46 31.79 0.08
CA GLY A 35 -20.66 31.01 1.00
C GLY A 35 -20.39 31.59 2.38
N SER A 36 -21.07 32.73 2.73
CA SER A 36 -20.85 33.41 4.02
C SER A 36 -21.45 32.70 5.24
N GLY A 37 -22.19 31.61 5.08
CA GLY A 37 -22.93 30.93 6.14
C GLY A 37 -24.11 31.71 6.71
N LYS A 38 -24.36 32.95 6.26
CA LYS A 38 -25.46 33.82 6.73
C LYS A 38 -26.72 33.56 5.92
N LYS A 39 -27.89 33.85 6.52
CA LYS A 39 -29.18 33.88 5.78
C LYS A 39 -29.14 34.92 4.67
N PHE A 40 -29.68 34.61 3.48
CA PHE A 40 -29.68 35.51 2.30
C PHE A 40 -30.16 36.93 2.64
N LYS A 41 -31.29 37.08 3.37
CA LYS A 41 -31.83 38.39 3.82
C LYS A 41 -30.86 39.20 4.71
N LYS A 42 -29.86 38.56 5.34
CA LYS A 42 -28.88 39.20 6.22
C LYS A 42 -27.52 39.39 5.55
N CYS A 43 -27.40 39.01 4.28
CA CYS A 43 -26.17 39.05 3.49
C CYS A 43 -26.44 39.74 2.14
N CYS A 44 -26.34 39.03 1.04
CA CYS A 44 -26.37 39.58 -0.31
C CYS A 44 -27.72 40.22 -0.71
N ALA A 45 -28.84 39.86 -0.08
CA ALA A 45 -30.12 40.52 -0.30
C ALA A 45 -30.15 42.01 0.16
N ARG A 46 -29.11 42.47 0.85
CA ARG A 46 -28.95 43.87 1.27
C ARG A 46 -28.01 44.67 0.36
N ASN A 47 -27.36 44.02 -0.59
CA ASN A 47 -26.49 44.69 -1.54
C ASN A 47 -27.36 45.58 -2.43
N ASN A 48 -26.97 46.84 -2.53
CA ASN A 48 -27.52 47.80 -3.47
C ASN A 48 -26.36 48.32 -4.31
N PRO A 49 -26.00 47.59 -5.39
CA PRO A 49 -24.83 47.94 -6.17
C PRO A 49 -25.04 49.23 -6.96
N ASP A 50 -23.97 50.05 -7.06
CA ASP A 50 -23.98 51.32 -7.76
C ASP A 50 -24.06 51.17 -9.28
N LYS A 51 -23.69 49.98 -9.81
CA LYS A 51 -23.67 49.62 -11.24
C LYS A 51 -24.70 48.54 -11.53
N SER A 52 -25.42 48.63 -12.63
CA SER A 52 -26.32 47.57 -13.10
C SER A 52 -25.53 46.38 -13.69
N VAL A 53 -26.20 45.22 -13.88
CA VAL A 53 -25.61 44.05 -14.54
C VAL A 53 -25.12 44.40 -15.94
N ASP A 54 -25.90 45.17 -16.69
CA ASP A 54 -25.56 45.57 -18.07
C ASP A 54 -24.35 46.51 -18.09
N GLU A 55 -24.25 47.44 -17.13
CA GLU A 55 -23.08 48.30 -17.00
C GLU A 55 -21.78 47.53 -16.69
N TYR A 56 -21.84 46.43 -15.93
CA TYR A 56 -20.68 45.58 -15.74
C TYR A 56 -20.29 44.89 -17.03
N PHE A 57 -21.23 44.37 -17.82
CA PHE A 57 -20.92 43.74 -19.10
C PHE A 57 -20.33 44.72 -20.10
N GLU A 58 -20.85 45.97 -20.18
CA GLU A 58 -20.26 46.98 -21.07
C GLU A 58 -18.84 47.34 -20.65
N LYS A 59 -18.58 47.56 -19.35
CA LYS A 59 -17.23 47.83 -18.85
C LYS A 59 -16.26 46.66 -19.08
N ILE A 60 -16.71 45.41 -18.97
CA ILE A 60 -15.90 44.22 -19.30
C ILE A 60 -15.53 44.18 -20.79
N LYS A 61 -16.46 44.57 -21.67
CA LYS A 61 -16.18 44.67 -23.12
C LYS A 61 -15.14 45.75 -23.42
N GLU A 62 -15.19 46.87 -22.74
CA GLU A 62 -14.29 48.02 -22.94
C GLU A 62 -12.92 47.81 -22.29
N ALA A 63 -12.78 46.94 -21.29
CA ALA A 63 -11.54 46.70 -20.56
C ALA A 63 -10.41 46.25 -21.49
N GLU A 64 -9.23 46.87 -21.37
CA GLU A 64 -8.07 46.62 -22.24
C GLU A 64 -7.14 45.55 -21.70
N THR A 65 -7.19 45.28 -20.38
CA THR A 65 -6.31 44.30 -19.72
C THR A 65 -7.09 43.15 -19.10
N GLU A 66 -6.44 41.99 -19.00
CA GLU A 66 -6.97 40.79 -18.38
C GLU A 66 -7.27 41.01 -16.89
N GLU A 67 -6.38 41.72 -16.20
CA GLU A 67 -6.53 42.09 -14.77
C GLU A 67 -7.80 42.91 -14.54
N THR A 68 -8.02 43.93 -15.37
CA THR A 68 -9.23 44.78 -15.29
C THR A 68 -10.51 43.96 -15.50
N VAL A 69 -10.50 43.02 -16.46
CA VAL A 69 -11.65 42.11 -16.70
C VAL A 69 -11.92 41.25 -15.47
N LEU A 70 -10.89 40.68 -14.87
CA LEU A 70 -11.04 39.83 -13.68
C LEU A 70 -11.52 40.61 -12.47
N ASP A 71 -11.01 41.81 -12.23
CA ASP A 71 -11.47 42.65 -11.13
C ASP A 71 -12.92 43.04 -11.29
N LEU A 72 -13.33 43.40 -12.52
CA LEU A 72 -14.73 43.69 -12.83
C LEU A 72 -15.65 42.47 -12.64
N LEU A 73 -15.19 41.27 -13.06
CA LEU A 73 -15.94 40.03 -12.86
C LEU A 73 -16.07 39.68 -11.36
N LYS A 74 -14.99 39.83 -10.58
CA LYS A 74 -14.99 39.58 -9.13
C LYS A 74 -15.91 40.60 -8.40
N GLU A 75 -15.83 41.86 -8.77
CA GLU A 75 -16.72 42.91 -8.24
C GLU A 75 -18.18 42.60 -8.59
N ALA A 76 -18.47 42.28 -9.85
CA ALA A 76 -19.80 41.94 -10.33
C ALA A 76 -20.37 40.70 -9.64
N ALA A 77 -19.59 39.59 -9.53
CA ALA A 77 -20.02 38.37 -8.83
C ALA A 77 -20.30 38.62 -7.34
N LYS A 78 -19.55 39.52 -6.69
CA LYS A 78 -19.79 39.91 -5.31
C LYS A 78 -21.06 40.75 -5.17
N ASN A 79 -21.32 41.67 -6.11
CA ASN A 79 -22.46 42.57 -6.08
C ASN A 79 -23.76 41.91 -6.55
N TYR A 80 -23.65 40.97 -7.47
CA TYR A 80 -24.75 40.19 -8.05
C TYR A 80 -24.56 38.68 -7.84
N PRO A 81 -24.60 38.17 -6.61
CA PRO A 81 -24.29 36.79 -6.29
C PRO A 81 -25.28 35.74 -6.83
N LEU A 82 -26.42 36.19 -7.35
CA LEU A 82 -27.42 35.34 -8.03
C LEU A 82 -27.23 35.31 -9.54
N GLU A 83 -26.27 36.08 -10.07
CA GLU A 83 -26.01 36.19 -11.50
C GLU A 83 -24.85 35.27 -11.91
N HIS A 84 -25.22 34.07 -12.32
CA HIS A 84 -24.25 33.02 -12.67
C HIS A 84 -23.35 33.36 -13.87
N ARG A 85 -23.80 34.31 -14.74
CA ARG A 85 -23.02 34.75 -15.90
C ARG A 85 -21.68 35.40 -15.52
N PHE A 86 -21.54 35.92 -14.32
CA PHE A 86 -20.26 36.40 -13.80
C PHE A 86 -19.40 35.31 -13.18
N LEU A 87 -20.02 34.24 -12.66
CA LEU A 87 -19.29 33.12 -12.02
C LEU A 87 -18.61 32.20 -13.03
N LEU A 88 -19.31 31.85 -14.12
CA LEU A 88 -18.79 30.88 -15.08
C LEU A 88 -17.45 31.28 -15.72
N PRO A 89 -17.25 32.56 -16.17
CA PRO A 89 -15.94 33.00 -16.65
C PRO A 89 -14.85 32.97 -15.58
N LEU A 90 -15.16 33.25 -14.31
CA LEU A 90 -14.21 33.15 -13.19
C LEU A 90 -13.80 31.70 -12.94
N ILE A 91 -14.75 30.77 -13.02
CA ILE A 91 -14.48 29.34 -12.89
C ILE A 91 -13.50 28.90 -14.00
N VAL A 92 -13.81 29.20 -15.26
CA VAL A 92 -12.95 28.84 -16.39
C VAL A 92 -11.53 29.42 -16.22
N TYR A 93 -11.44 30.69 -15.86
CA TYR A 93 -10.16 31.35 -15.68
C TYR A 93 -9.35 30.75 -14.53
N THR A 94 -9.97 30.50 -13.39
CA THR A 94 -9.27 29.96 -12.21
C THR A 94 -8.82 28.53 -12.43
N LEU A 95 -9.62 27.71 -13.12
CA LEU A 95 -9.21 26.35 -13.53
C LEU A 95 -8.02 26.38 -14.49
N GLN A 96 -8.06 27.26 -15.53
CA GLN A 96 -6.96 27.39 -16.49
C GLN A 96 -5.67 27.97 -15.89
N SER A 97 -5.78 28.66 -14.76
CA SER A 97 -4.65 29.22 -14.00
C SER A 97 -4.17 28.30 -12.89
N ASN A 98 -4.72 27.08 -12.80
CA ASN A 98 -4.45 26.09 -11.74
C ASN A 98 -4.71 26.63 -10.32
N ASN A 99 -5.58 27.64 -10.17
CA ASN A 99 -5.98 28.16 -8.87
C ASN A 99 -7.22 27.41 -8.36
N TYR A 100 -7.01 26.15 -7.99
CA TYR A 100 -8.10 25.23 -7.57
C TYR A 100 -8.83 25.72 -6.30
N GLN A 101 -8.13 26.41 -5.41
CA GLN A 101 -8.76 26.96 -4.19
C GLN A 101 -9.83 28.02 -4.51
N GLU A 102 -9.53 28.93 -5.43
CA GLU A 102 -10.47 29.97 -5.84
C GLU A 102 -11.55 29.40 -6.76
N ALA A 103 -11.17 28.49 -7.67
CA ALA A 103 -12.10 27.75 -8.54
C ALA A 103 -13.17 27.01 -7.71
N GLY A 104 -12.77 26.34 -6.62
CA GLY A 104 -13.68 25.62 -5.73
C GLY A 104 -14.73 26.52 -5.09
N LYS A 105 -14.36 27.75 -4.69
CA LYS A 105 -15.33 28.72 -4.16
C LYS A 105 -16.39 29.11 -5.20
N TYR A 106 -15.98 29.39 -6.44
CA TYR A 106 -16.91 29.76 -7.51
C TYR A 106 -17.73 28.55 -8.00
N LEU A 107 -17.15 27.36 -8.08
CA LEU A 107 -17.86 26.14 -8.44
C LEU A 107 -18.95 25.78 -7.42
N ARG A 108 -18.64 25.81 -6.12
CA ARG A 108 -19.65 25.59 -5.07
C ARG A 108 -20.76 26.62 -5.11
N HIS A 109 -20.41 27.90 -5.36
CA HIS A 109 -21.40 28.95 -5.51
C HIS A 109 -22.29 28.72 -6.73
N ALA A 110 -21.71 28.34 -7.88
CA ALA A 110 -22.46 28.01 -9.08
C ALA A 110 -23.38 26.80 -8.86
N TRP A 111 -22.89 25.75 -8.18
CA TRP A 111 -23.71 24.59 -7.83
C TRP A 111 -24.89 24.95 -6.90
N GLN A 112 -24.66 25.77 -5.87
CA GLN A 112 -25.73 26.26 -4.98
C GLN A 112 -26.80 27.06 -5.70
N LEU A 113 -26.42 27.80 -6.76
CA LEU A 113 -27.35 28.56 -7.57
C LEU A 113 -28.11 27.72 -8.58
N MET A 114 -27.38 26.91 -9.33
CA MET A 114 -27.89 26.26 -10.54
C MET A 114 -28.27 24.80 -10.30
N GLY A 115 -27.70 24.19 -9.25
CA GLY A 115 -27.88 22.76 -9.00
C GLY A 115 -27.49 21.95 -10.23
N THR A 116 -28.31 20.97 -10.57
CA THR A 116 -28.16 20.12 -11.73
C THR A 116 -28.23 20.83 -13.10
N LYS A 117 -28.65 22.10 -13.14
CA LYS A 117 -28.59 22.90 -14.38
C LYS A 117 -27.19 23.39 -14.71
N LEU A 118 -26.24 23.27 -13.78
CA LEU A 118 -24.82 23.51 -14.05
C LEU A 118 -24.33 22.56 -15.13
N ASP A 119 -23.53 23.10 -16.07
CA ASP A 119 -22.96 22.29 -17.16
C ASP A 119 -22.08 21.18 -16.58
N GLU A 120 -22.18 20.01 -17.16
CA GLU A 120 -21.44 18.80 -16.71
C GLU A 120 -19.93 19.02 -16.71
N ALA A 121 -19.42 19.85 -17.65
CA ALA A 121 -18.01 20.22 -17.70
C ALA A 121 -17.49 20.90 -16.41
N PHE A 122 -18.36 21.43 -15.56
CA PHE A 122 -18.01 22.03 -14.26
C PHE A 122 -18.23 21.08 -13.09
N ILE A 123 -18.96 19.99 -13.27
CA ILE A 123 -19.26 19.02 -12.21
C ILE A 123 -18.00 18.23 -11.86
N SER A 124 -17.29 17.67 -12.83
CA SER A 124 -16.05 16.91 -12.58
C SER A 124 -14.97 17.73 -11.84
N PRO A 125 -14.63 18.97 -12.26
CA PRO A 125 -13.70 19.80 -11.49
C PRO A 125 -14.18 20.10 -10.06
N LEU A 126 -15.50 20.29 -9.85
CA LEU A 126 -16.05 20.48 -8.51
C LEU A 126 -15.87 19.24 -7.65
N VAL A 127 -16.18 18.06 -8.21
CA VAL A 127 -16.00 16.77 -7.54
C VAL A 127 -14.54 16.56 -7.16
N ASN A 128 -13.59 16.77 -8.08
CA ASN A 128 -12.18 16.61 -7.79
C ASN A 128 -11.70 17.51 -6.64
N ILE A 129 -12.14 18.78 -6.63
CA ILE A 129 -11.83 19.70 -5.53
C ILE A 129 -12.47 19.24 -4.20
N MET A 130 -13.66 18.65 -4.23
CA MET A 130 -14.30 18.08 -3.03
C MET A 130 -13.54 16.84 -2.54
N LEU A 131 -13.08 15.98 -3.44
CA LEU A 131 -12.27 14.81 -3.10
C LEU A 131 -10.91 15.19 -2.52
N ASP A 132 -10.26 16.25 -3.01
CA ASP A 132 -9.04 16.81 -2.43
C ASP A 132 -9.25 17.38 -1.02
N GLN A 133 -10.49 17.76 -0.67
CA GLN A 133 -10.90 18.24 0.65
C GLN A 133 -11.52 17.14 1.52
N GLU A 134 -11.45 15.87 1.06
CA GLU A 134 -11.98 14.69 1.74
C GLU A 134 -13.52 14.70 1.94
N GLU A 135 -14.25 15.51 1.15
CA GLU A 135 -15.73 15.60 1.16
C GLU A 135 -16.35 14.51 0.26
N ILE A 136 -16.02 13.23 0.51
CA ILE A 136 -16.36 12.10 -0.39
C ILE A 136 -17.88 11.88 -0.48
N ASP A 137 -18.57 11.87 0.66
CA ASP A 137 -20.03 11.62 0.72
C ASP A 137 -20.83 12.72 0.02
N GLU A 138 -20.43 13.98 0.20
CA GLU A 138 -21.06 15.13 -0.46
C GLU A 138 -20.79 15.10 -1.97
N ALA A 139 -19.59 14.72 -2.40
CA ALA A 139 -19.24 14.55 -3.80
C ALA A 139 -20.08 13.43 -4.45
N GLU A 140 -20.21 12.26 -3.79
CA GLU A 140 -21.07 11.17 -4.28
C GLU A 140 -22.52 11.62 -4.43
N LYS A 141 -23.07 12.27 -3.40
CA LYS A 141 -24.44 12.78 -3.43
C LYS A 141 -24.68 13.77 -4.57
N LEU A 142 -23.73 14.68 -4.80
CA LEU A 142 -23.79 15.66 -5.87
C LEU A 142 -23.83 14.99 -7.25
N VAL A 143 -22.93 14.04 -7.50
CA VAL A 143 -22.87 13.34 -8.79
C VAL A 143 -24.11 12.49 -9.02
N ARG A 144 -24.58 11.76 -7.99
CA ARG A 144 -25.82 10.95 -8.11
C ARG A 144 -27.04 11.83 -8.41
N GLN A 145 -27.17 12.99 -7.76
CA GLN A 145 -28.24 13.94 -8.07
C GLN A 145 -28.16 14.42 -9.53
N ALA A 146 -26.95 14.69 -10.03
CA ALA A 146 -26.76 15.09 -11.43
C ALA A 146 -27.14 13.96 -12.41
N LEU A 147 -26.76 12.72 -12.10
CA LEU A 147 -27.12 11.53 -12.91
C LEU A 147 -28.62 11.26 -12.93
N GLU A 148 -29.32 11.41 -11.80
CA GLU A 148 -30.77 11.22 -11.71
C GLU A 148 -31.54 12.23 -12.58
N GLU A 149 -31.10 13.48 -12.64
CA GLU A 149 -31.82 14.54 -13.37
C GLU A 149 -31.41 14.67 -14.85
N LYS A 150 -30.14 14.39 -15.17
CA LYS A 150 -29.61 14.57 -16.55
C LYS A 150 -29.49 13.26 -17.32
N GLY A 151 -29.48 12.13 -16.62
CA GLY A 151 -29.13 10.84 -17.19
C GLY A 151 -27.63 10.58 -17.22
N GLU A 152 -27.24 9.45 -17.80
CA GLU A 152 -25.85 9.04 -17.89
C GLU A 152 -25.11 9.79 -19.02
N SER A 153 -23.97 10.35 -18.67
CA SER A 153 -23.02 10.94 -19.61
C SER A 153 -21.59 10.62 -19.18
N ILE A 154 -20.67 10.64 -20.12
CA ILE A 154 -19.26 10.32 -19.85
C ILE A 154 -18.68 11.21 -18.72
N PRO A 155 -18.85 12.55 -18.72
CA PRO A 155 -18.33 13.39 -17.63
C PRO A 155 -18.88 13.03 -16.26
N LEU A 156 -20.17 12.74 -16.15
CA LEU A 156 -20.79 12.37 -14.87
C LEU A 156 -20.36 10.97 -14.40
N LEU A 157 -20.22 10.01 -15.31
CA LEU A 157 -19.74 8.68 -14.98
C LEU A 157 -18.26 8.72 -14.57
N ILE A 158 -17.41 9.51 -15.22
CA ILE A 158 -16.02 9.72 -14.79
C ILE A 158 -16.00 10.35 -13.38
N ALA A 159 -16.81 11.39 -13.13
CA ALA A 159 -16.87 12.01 -11.81
C ALA A 159 -17.30 11.01 -10.72
N LEU A 160 -18.25 10.12 -11.01
CA LEU A 160 -18.65 9.06 -10.08
C LEU A 160 -17.55 8.01 -9.88
N ALA A 161 -16.83 7.65 -10.93
CA ALA A 161 -15.72 6.73 -10.86
C ALA A 161 -14.58 7.29 -9.98
N GLU A 162 -14.24 8.58 -10.11
CA GLU A 162 -13.26 9.25 -9.26
C GLU A 162 -13.66 9.24 -7.78
N VAL A 163 -14.95 9.42 -7.46
CA VAL A 163 -15.45 9.28 -6.08
C VAL A 163 -15.18 7.89 -5.52
N TYR A 164 -15.50 6.83 -6.28
CA TYR A 164 -15.25 5.46 -5.83
C TYR A 164 -13.76 5.08 -5.84
N LYS A 165 -12.95 5.65 -6.75
CA LYS A 165 -11.50 5.49 -6.77
C LYS A 165 -10.87 6.06 -5.48
N LYS A 166 -11.31 7.24 -5.04
CA LYS A 166 -10.89 7.84 -3.77
C LYS A 166 -11.28 6.98 -2.56
N GLY A 167 -12.40 6.27 -2.63
CA GLY A 167 -12.85 5.30 -1.63
C GLY A 167 -12.27 3.90 -1.80
N GLU A 168 -11.29 3.70 -2.67
CA GLU A 168 -10.62 2.41 -2.98
C GLU A 168 -11.59 1.28 -3.39
N ASN A 169 -12.76 1.64 -3.92
CA ASN A 169 -13.73 0.66 -4.42
C ASN A 169 -13.55 0.41 -5.92
N PHE A 170 -12.42 -0.18 -6.28
CA PHE A 170 -12.00 -0.35 -7.68
C PHE A 170 -12.97 -1.23 -8.49
N GLN A 171 -13.68 -2.18 -7.85
CA GLN A 171 -14.69 -2.97 -8.55
C GLN A 171 -15.82 -2.07 -9.09
N ARG A 172 -16.34 -1.16 -8.28
CA ARG A 172 -17.36 -0.19 -8.73
C ARG A 172 -16.82 0.78 -9.76
N VAL A 173 -15.54 1.19 -9.63
CA VAL A 173 -14.89 2.02 -10.66
C VAL A 173 -14.91 1.30 -12.01
N ASN A 174 -14.49 0.03 -12.05
CA ASN A 174 -14.48 -0.77 -13.28
C ASN A 174 -15.87 -0.89 -13.92
N ASP A 175 -16.91 -1.14 -13.11
CA ASP A 175 -18.30 -1.24 -13.58
C ASP A 175 -18.79 0.08 -14.18
N ILE A 176 -18.49 1.22 -13.53
CA ILE A 176 -18.90 2.55 -13.99
C ILE A 176 -18.17 2.95 -15.28
N ILE A 177 -16.86 2.68 -15.36
CA ILE A 177 -16.09 2.98 -16.57
C ILE A 177 -16.51 2.07 -17.72
N ALA A 178 -16.86 0.80 -17.46
CA ALA A 178 -17.42 -0.08 -18.48
C ALA A 178 -18.71 0.51 -19.08
N ARG A 179 -19.62 1.03 -18.25
CA ARG A 179 -20.86 1.72 -18.70
C ARG A 179 -20.54 2.99 -19.49
N ALA A 180 -19.54 3.78 -19.08
CA ALA A 180 -19.10 4.95 -19.85
C ALA A 180 -18.55 4.56 -21.23
N MET A 181 -17.86 3.42 -21.32
CA MET A 181 -17.36 2.87 -22.61
C MET A 181 -18.48 2.32 -23.50
N GLU A 182 -19.67 1.98 -22.98
CA GLU A 182 -20.84 1.67 -23.82
C GLU A 182 -21.33 2.91 -24.59
N ILE A 183 -21.11 4.13 -24.06
CA ILE A 183 -21.46 5.39 -24.72
C ILE A 183 -20.42 5.75 -25.79
N ASP A 184 -19.13 5.58 -25.50
CA ASP A 184 -18.01 5.84 -26.42
C ASP A 184 -16.86 4.87 -26.13
N ALA A 185 -16.84 3.76 -26.87
CA ALA A 185 -15.86 2.68 -26.70
C ALA A 185 -14.44 3.07 -27.13
N GLU A 186 -14.29 4.10 -27.99
CA GLU A 186 -12.99 4.55 -28.49
C GLU A 186 -12.41 5.74 -27.73
N ASN A 187 -13.08 6.17 -26.67
CA ASN A 187 -12.63 7.27 -25.83
C ASN A 187 -11.34 6.91 -25.09
N LEU A 188 -10.24 7.54 -25.50
CA LEU A 188 -8.90 7.25 -24.96
C LEU A 188 -8.81 7.44 -23.44
N GLN A 189 -9.48 8.46 -22.89
CA GLN A 189 -9.48 8.73 -21.44
C GLN A 189 -10.14 7.58 -20.68
N LEU A 190 -11.26 7.05 -21.17
CA LEU A 190 -11.94 5.92 -20.54
C LEU A 190 -11.13 4.63 -20.64
N ILE A 191 -10.49 4.38 -21.80
CA ILE A 191 -9.64 3.21 -21.99
C ILE A 191 -8.48 3.24 -21.00
N VAL A 192 -7.77 4.36 -20.88
CA VAL A 192 -6.65 4.52 -19.93
C VAL A 192 -7.13 4.38 -18.49
N PHE A 193 -8.25 5.02 -18.14
CA PHE A 193 -8.81 4.92 -16.78
C PHE A 193 -9.17 3.47 -16.44
N ARG A 194 -9.74 2.72 -17.38
CA ARG A 194 -10.04 1.32 -17.17
C ARG A 194 -8.80 0.46 -17.03
N LEU A 195 -7.76 0.70 -17.83
CA LEU A 195 -6.47 0.02 -17.67
C LEU A 195 -5.88 0.25 -16.28
N GLU A 196 -5.83 1.50 -15.80
CA GLU A 196 -5.37 1.80 -14.43
C GLU A 196 -6.20 1.06 -13.38
N THR A 197 -7.53 1.06 -13.52
CA THR A 197 -8.44 0.40 -12.57
C THR A 197 -8.24 -1.12 -12.56
N LEU A 198 -8.04 -1.76 -13.72
CA LEU A 198 -7.77 -3.19 -13.81
C LEU A 198 -6.43 -3.55 -13.16
N MET A 199 -5.41 -2.68 -13.30
CA MET A 199 -4.13 -2.86 -12.60
C MET A 199 -4.28 -2.69 -11.08
N ASP A 200 -5.10 -1.75 -10.62
CA ASP A 200 -5.41 -1.56 -9.18
C ASP A 200 -6.20 -2.75 -8.60
N LEU A 201 -6.94 -3.49 -9.45
CA LEU A 201 -7.65 -4.73 -9.11
C LEU A 201 -6.78 -5.99 -9.20
N ASP A 202 -5.51 -5.85 -9.65
CA ASP A 202 -4.62 -6.98 -9.98
C ASP A 202 -5.19 -7.91 -11.08
N ASP A 203 -6.11 -7.39 -11.92
CA ASP A 203 -6.70 -8.12 -13.05
C ASP A 203 -5.84 -7.92 -14.31
N VAL A 204 -4.66 -8.55 -14.30
CA VAL A 204 -3.67 -8.46 -15.39
C VAL A 204 -4.23 -9.01 -16.71
N VAL A 205 -5.04 -10.07 -16.67
CA VAL A 205 -5.64 -10.70 -17.86
C VAL A 205 -6.52 -9.72 -18.61
N SER A 206 -7.46 -9.09 -17.89
CA SER A 206 -8.35 -8.09 -18.49
C SER A 206 -7.59 -6.84 -18.95
N ALA A 207 -6.54 -6.43 -18.22
CA ALA A 207 -5.70 -5.30 -18.60
C ALA A 207 -4.92 -5.58 -19.90
N LEU A 208 -4.30 -6.75 -20.04
CA LEU A 208 -3.58 -7.14 -21.27
C LEU A 208 -4.53 -7.26 -22.46
N SER A 209 -5.69 -7.87 -22.28
CA SER A 209 -6.71 -8.01 -23.33
C SER A 209 -7.23 -6.64 -23.79
N LEU A 210 -7.46 -5.71 -22.85
CA LEU A 210 -7.88 -4.36 -23.16
C LEU A 210 -6.76 -3.58 -23.86
N PHE A 211 -5.51 -3.73 -23.41
CA PHE A 211 -4.35 -3.09 -24.03
C PHE A 211 -4.08 -3.62 -25.44
N GLU A 212 -4.18 -4.93 -25.67
CA GLU A 212 -4.10 -5.54 -27.00
C GLU A 212 -5.14 -4.96 -27.95
N LYS A 213 -6.42 -4.94 -27.52
CA LYS A 213 -7.54 -4.44 -28.33
C LYS A 213 -7.31 -3.02 -28.84
N TYR A 214 -6.76 -2.14 -27.99
CA TYR A 214 -6.56 -0.72 -28.31
C TYR A 214 -5.09 -0.36 -28.55
N TYR A 215 -4.21 -1.33 -28.75
CA TYR A 215 -2.76 -1.12 -28.87
C TYR A 215 -2.39 -0.07 -29.91
N ASP A 216 -3.00 -0.12 -31.10
CA ASP A 216 -2.69 0.81 -32.20
C ASP A 216 -3.02 2.27 -31.86
N GLN A 217 -3.98 2.51 -30.97
CA GLN A 217 -4.33 3.85 -30.46
C GLN A 217 -3.43 4.27 -29.30
N LEU A 218 -2.98 3.32 -28.48
CA LEU A 218 -2.26 3.57 -27.20
C LEU A 218 -0.73 3.62 -27.35
N LYS A 219 -0.14 2.93 -28.32
CA LYS A 219 1.31 2.75 -28.48
C LYS A 219 2.15 4.02 -28.49
N ASP A 220 1.56 5.16 -28.89
CA ASP A 220 2.24 6.45 -28.94
C ASP A 220 2.11 7.25 -27.61
N TYR A 221 1.30 6.78 -26.66
CA TYR A 221 1.05 7.44 -25.37
C TYR A 221 1.90 6.89 -24.23
N LYS A 222 3.17 6.53 -24.50
CA LYS A 222 4.11 5.97 -23.52
C LYS A 222 4.45 6.88 -22.34
N HIS A 223 4.09 8.16 -22.40
CA HIS A 223 4.19 9.07 -21.26
C HIS A 223 3.14 8.77 -20.16
N MET A 224 2.09 8.01 -20.46
CA MET A 224 1.14 7.52 -19.48
C MET A 224 1.70 6.28 -18.78
N ARG A 225 1.77 6.32 -17.44
CA ARG A 225 2.45 5.31 -16.61
C ARG A 225 1.96 3.89 -16.86
N VAL A 226 0.64 3.68 -16.96
CA VAL A 226 0.07 2.34 -17.17
C VAL A 226 0.45 1.77 -18.54
N ILE A 227 0.49 2.61 -19.57
CA ILE A 227 0.84 2.19 -20.94
C ILE A 227 2.34 1.84 -21.01
N SER A 228 3.20 2.68 -20.43
CA SER A 228 4.63 2.38 -20.33
C SER A 228 4.88 1.09 -19.57
N PHE A 229 4.22 0.93 -18.43
CA PHE A 229 4.35 -0.28 -17.60
C PHE A 229 3.96 -1.55 -18.39
N LEU A 230 2.80 -1.58 -19.05
CA LEU A 230 2.35 -2.74 -19.81
C LEU A 230 3.25 -3.03 -21.04
N ASP A 231 3.71 -1.99 -21.73
CA ASP A 231 4.62 -2.13 -22.87
C ASP A 231 5.99 -2.69 -22.43
N ASP A 232 6.53 -2.20 -21.32
CA ASP A 232 7.80 -2.66 -20.78
C ASP A 232 7.68 -4.07 -20.18
N PHE A 233 6.58 -4.36 -19.46
CA PHE A 233 6.26 -5.70 -18.94
C PHE A 233 6.29 -6.76 -20.04
N ILE A 234 5.62 -6.50 -21.18
CA ILE A 234 5.58 -7.45 -22.30
C ILE A 234 6.96 -7.62 -22.93
N LYS A 235 7.69 -6.52 -23.15
CA LYS A 235 9.03 -6.59 -23.75
C LYS A 235 10.03 -7.39 -22.89
N GLU A 236 9.96 -7.19 -21.59
CA GLU A 236 10.80 -7.92 -20.65
C GLU A 236 10.42 -9.40 -20.59
N ARG A 237 9.12 -9.71 -20.42
CA ARG A 237 8.62 -11.08 -20.31
C ARG A 237 8.89 -11.92 -21.55
N PHE A 238 8.84 -11.32 -22.74
CA PHE A 238 9.11 -11.99 -24.01
C PHE A 238 10.56 -11.83 -24.51
N ASN A 239 11.45 -11.24 -23.70
CA ASN A 239 12.86 -11.01 -24.00
C ASN A 239 13.10 -10.35 -25.38
N PHE A 240 12.50 -9.19 -25.61
CA PHE A 240 12.62 -8.46 -26.89
C PHE A 240 14.05 -8.01 -27.19
N ALA A 241 14.94 -7.95 -26.19
CA ALA A 241 16.35 -7.65 -26.39
C ALA A 241 16.99 -8.66 -27.35
N GLU A 242 16.62 -9.92 -27.24
CA GLU A 242 17.10 -11.04 -28.09
C GLU A 242 16.10 -11.38 -29.21
N ASN A 243 14.79 -11.32 -28.94
CA ASN A 243 13.73 -11.69 -29.86
C ASN A 243 13.27 -10.50 -30.74
N LYS A 244 14.19 -9.80 -31.41
CA LYS A 244 13.94 -8.55 -32.16
C LYS A 244 12.88 -8.64 -33.27
N LYS A 245 12.53 -9.83 -33.70
CA LYS A 245 11.50 -10.05 -34.75
C LYS A 245 10.09 -10.16 -34.16
N PHE A 246 9.97 -10.33 -32.88
CA PHE A 246 8.68 -10.47 -32.22
C PHE A 246 7.98 -9.11 -32.15
N LYS A 247 6.71 -9.05 -32.50
CA LYS A 247 5.93 -7.81 -32.51
C LYS A 247 5.19 -7.67 -31.18
N THR A 248 5.15 -6.47 -30.63
CA THR A 248 4.47 -6.22 -29.35
C THR A 248 3.00 -6.65 -29.37
N LYS A 249 2.27 -6.44 -30.46
CA LYS A 249 0.87 -6.86 -30.56
C LYS A 249 0.70 -8.38 -30.55
N GLU A 250 1.60 -9.12 -31.19
CA GLU A 250 1.64 -10.59 -31.16
C GLU A 250 1.96 -11.10 -29.74
N ALA A 251 2.95 -10.49 -29.09
CA ALA A 251 3.29 -10.81 -27.70
C ALA A 251 2.15 -10.50 -26.72
N LEU A 252 1.43 -9.39 -26.93
CA LEU A 252 0.24 -9.04 -26.12
C LEU A 252 -0.87 -10.08 -26.26
N SER A 253 -1.15 -10.54 -27.49
CA SER A 253 -2.15 -11.58 -27.75
C SER A 253 -1.78 -12.89 -27.06
N GLN A 254 -0.54 -13.33 -27.22
CA GLN A 254 -0.04 -14.54 -26.54
C GLN A 254 -0.03 -14.40 -25.01
N ALA A 255 0.38 -13.24 -24.49
CA ALA A 255 0.35 -12.98 -23.05
C ALA A 255 -1.07 -13.06 -22.49
N ALA A 256 -2.04 -12.42 -23.15
CA ALA A 256 -3.44 -12.47 -22.72
C ALA A 256 -3.96 -13.92 -22.66
N GLU A 257 -3.63 -14.75 -23.66
CA GLU A 257 -3.98 -16.16 -23.70
C GLU A 257 -3.30 -16.96 -22.58
N ILE A 258 -1.99 -16.78 -22.39
CA ILE A 258 -1.22 -17.47 -21.35
C ILE A 258 -1.73 -17.10 -19.94
N PHE A 259 -1.92 -15.81 -19.65
CA PHE A 259 -2.41 -15.37 -18.34
C PHE A 259 -3.86 -15.80 -18.10
N HIS A 260 -4.69 -15.90 -19.16
CA HIS A 260 -6.02 -16.48 -19.04
C HIS A 260 -5.97 -17.95 -18.61
N VAL A 261 -5.07 -18.74 -19.22
CA VAL A 261 -4.83 -20.13 -18.81
C VAL A 261 -4.33 -20.20 -17.37
N PHE A 262 -3.42 -19.31 -16.95
CA PHE A 262 -2.96 -19.24 -15.55
C PHE A 262 -4.12 -19.00 -14.59
N GLN A 263 -5.04 -18.09 -14.92
CA GLN A 263 -6.24 -17.84 -14.11
C GLN A 263 -7.17 -19.06 -14.06
N GLN A 264 -7.30 -19.81 -15.15
CA GLN A 264 -8.06 -21.05 -15.16
C GLN A 264 -7.42 -22.10 -14.25
N LEU A 265 -6.08 -22.27 -14.29
CA LEU A 265 -5.34 -23.18 -13.43
C LEU A 265 -5.52 -22.84 -11.95
N ASP A 266 -5.48 -21.56 -11.57
CA ASP A 266 -5.67 -21.10 -10.19
C ASP A 266 -7.09 -21.41 -9.65
N ASN A 267 -8.07 -21.59 -10.54
CA ASN A 267 -9.46 -21.91 -10.21
C ASN A 267 -9.78 -23.41 -10.29
N LEU A 268 -8.85 -24.27 -10.71
CA LEU A 268 -9.10 -25.71 -10.80
C LEU A 268 -9.31 -26.33 -9.42
N LYS A 269 -10.28 -27.25 -9.34
CA LYS A 269 -10.47 -28.05 -8.14
C LYS A 269 -9.39 -29.15 -8.07
N MET A 270 -8.90 -29.44 -6.89
CA MET A 270 -7.84 -30.47 -6.67
C MET A 270 -8.14 -31.83 -7.33
N SER A 271 -9.41 -32.20 -7.50
CA SER A 271 -9.80 -33.50 -8.08
C SER A 271 -9.67 -33.59 -9.60
N SER A 272 -9.58 -32.49 -10.33
CA SER A 272 -9.46 -32.44 -11.80
C SER A 272 -8.15 -31.78 -12.26
N ALA A 273 -7.36 -31.26 -11.32
CA ALA A 273 -6.20 -30.41 -11.63
C ALA A 273 -5.15 -31.07 -12.52
N GLU A 274 -4.92 -32.39 -12.38
CA GLU A 274 -3.87 -33.07 -13.13
C GLU A 274 -4.19 -33.19 -14.64
N SER A 275 -5.36 -33.71 -15.02
CA SER A 275 -5.70 -33.91 -16.44
C SER A 275 -6.03 -32.59 -17.15
N GLU A 276 -6.87 -31.74 -16.53
CA GLU A 276 -7.24 -30.44 -17.09
C GLU A 276 -6.04 -29.49 -17.11
N GLY A 277 -5.21 -29.48 -16.04
CA GLY A 277 -4.00 -28.66 -15.98
C GLY A 277 -2.98 -29.05 -17.06
N ARG A 278 -2.81 -30.35 -17.35
CA ARG A 278 -1.95 -30.83 -18.42
C ARG A 278 -2.42 -30.36 -19.78
N GLU A 279 -3.72 -30.46 -20.08
CA GLU A 279 -4.30 -30.01 -21.35
C GLU A 279 -4.11 -28.49 -21.54
N LEU A 280 -4.46 -27.68 -20.53
CA LEU A 280 -4.32 -26.24 -20.56
C LEU A 280 -2.86 -25.78 -20.75
N LEU A 281 -1.91 -26.37 -20.03
CA LEU A 281 -0.50 -26.02 -20.16
C LEU A 281 0.08 -26.45 -21.50
N ALA A 282 -0.38 -27.59 -22.07
CA ALA A 282 0.05 -28.04 -23.39
C ALA A 282 -0.39 -27.06 -24.51
N GLU A 283 -1.52 -26.36 -24.37
CA GLU A 283 -1.99 -25.39 -25.33
C GLU A 283 -1.07 -24.16 -25.43
N ILE A 284 -0.45 -23.75 -24.32
CA ILE A 284 0.31 -22.48 -24.25
C ILE A 284 1.83 -22.65 -24.26
N LYS A 285 2.37 -23.86 -24.02
CA LYS A 285 3.83 -24.08 -23.85
C LYS A 285 4.69 -23.63 -25.04
N ASP A 286 4.14 -23.66 -26.23
CA ASP A 286 4.82 -23.30 -27.47
C ASP A 286 4.53 -21.89 -27.97
N LEU A 287 3.68 -21.12 -27.27
CA LEU A 287 3.34 -19.77 -27.64
C LEU A 287 4.52 -18.79 -27.48
N PRO A 288 5.22 -18.74 -26.31
CA PRO A 288 6.29 -17.76 -26.13
C PRO A 288 7.63 -18.28 -26.67
N PRO A 289 8.58 -17.38 -26.97
CA PRO A 289 9.96 -17.76 -27.22
C PRO A 289 10.55 -18.56 -26.05
N LYS A 290 11.28 -19.63 -26.35
CA LYS A 290 11.86 -20.51 -25.33
C LYS A 290 12.88 -19.79 -24.41
N ASN A 291 13.56 -18.74 -24.88
CA ASN A 291 14.49 -17.91 -24.09
C ASN A 291 13.79 -16.77 -23.32
N SER A 292 12.47 -16.81 -23.17
CA SER A 292 11.68 -15.76 -22.51
C SER A 292 11.41 -16.07 -21.04
N GLN A 293 11.19 -15.04 -20.23
CA GLN A 293 10.77 -15.22 -18.82
C GLN A 293 9.42 -15.92 -18.73
N ILE A 294 8.50 -15.64 -19.67
CA ILE A 294 7.17 -16.24 -19.65
C ILE A 294 7.20 -17.75 -19.91
N ALA A 295 8.22 -18.25 -20.62
CA ALA A 295 8.44 -19.71 -20.74
C ALA A 295 8.80 -20.34 -19.39
N LEU A 296 9.56 -19.63 -18.54
CA LEU A 296 9.85 -20.07 -17.17
C LEU A 296 8.61 -19.97 -16.28
N ASP A 297 7.74 -18.97 -16.50
CA ASP A 297 6.48 -18.87 -15.76
C ASP A 297 5.56 -20.07 -16.08
N ILE A 298 5.52 -20.54 -17.35
CA ILE A 298 4.81 -21.76 -17.73
C ILE A 298 5.45 -23.00 -17.07
N LEU A 299 6.77 -23.09 -17.07
CA LEU A 299 7.49 -24.17 -16.40
C LEU A 299 7.14 -24.23 -14.91
N ALA A 300 7.07 -23.07 -14.25
CA ALA A 300 6.65 -22.97 -12.85
C ALA A 300 5.21 -23.48 -12.62
N ARG A 301 4.31 -23.30 -13.59
CA ARG A 301 2.93 -23.82 -13.49
C ARG A 301 2.84 -25.33 -13.61
N TYR A 302 3.68 -25.97 -14.43
CA TYR A 302 3.81 -27.43 -14.43
C TYR A 302 4.23 -27.97 -13.06
N LEU A 303 5.18 -27.27 -12.40
CA LEU A 303 5.63 -27.63 -11.06
C LEU A 303 4.52 -27.44 -10.01
N ALA A 304 3.82 -26.32 -10.04
CA ALA A 304 2.73 -26.00 -9.13
C ALA A 304 1.54 -26.97 -9.26
N ALA A 305 1.34 -27.54 -10.46
CA ALA A 305 0.34 -28.56 -10.73
C ALA A 305 0.83 -30.00 -10.45
N GLU A 306 2.05 -30.16 -9.90
CA GLU A 306 2.69 -31.45 -9.60
C GLU A 306 2.86 -32.36 -10.83
N LEU A 307 2.88 -31.79 -12.04
CA LEU A 307 3.05 -32.49 -13.31
C LEU A 307 4.52 -32.75 -13.62
N TYR A 308 5.21 -33.51 -12.77
CA TYR A 308 6.67 -33.64 -12.81
C TYR A 308 7.25 -34.26 -14.11
N ALA A 309 6.53 -35.15 -14.78
CA ALA A 309 6.96 -35.69 -16.05
C ALA A 309 6.92 -34.63 -17.16
N ASP A 310 5.80 -33.93 -17.28
CA ASP A 310 5.62 -32.85 -18.27
C ASP A 310 6.56 -31.67 -17.96
N PHE A 311 6.81 -31.38 -16.64
CA PHE A 311 7.81 -30.43 -16.20
C PHE A 311 9.20 -30.80 -16.70
N ALA A 312 9.61 -32.05 -16.54
CA ALA A 312 10.95 -32.52 -16.94
C ALA A 312 11.15 -32.44 -18.46
N ASP A 313 10.15 -32.86 -19.24
CA ASP A 313 10.15 -32.76 -20.69
C ASP A 313 10.24 -31.30 -21.17
N PHE A 314 9.46 -30.41 -20.57
CA PHE A 314 9.51 -29.00 -20.95
C PHE A 314 10.79 -28.30 -20.46
N ALA A 315 11.28 -28.65 -19.29
CA ALA A 315 12.57 -28.14 -18.78
C ALA A 315 13.74 -28.52 -19.71
N GLU A 316 13.76 -29.74 -20.26
CA GLU A 316 14.78 -30.17 -21.25
C GLU A 316 14.71 -29.32 -22.52
N GLU A 317 13.50 -28.96 -23.00
CA GLU A 317 13.32 -28.04 -24.12
C GLU A 317 13.87 -26.61 -23.87
N LEU A 318 13.91 -26.17 -22.60
CA LEU A 318 14.38 -24.84 -22.19
C LEU A 318 15.87 -24.83 -21.80
N GLU A 319 16.50 -25.97 -21.57
CA GLU A 319 17.84 -26.06 -20.98
C GLU A 319 18.90 -25.27 -21.75
N ALA A 320 18.92 -25.37 -23.07
CA ALA A 320 19.91 -24.69 -23.92
C ALA A 320 19.93 -23.17 -23.72
N GLU A 321 18.76 -22.57 -23.49
CA GLU A 321 18.57 -21.13 -23.37
C GLU A 321 18.73 -20.64 -21.93
N HIS A 322 18.49 -21.49 -20.93
CA HIS A 322 18.39 -21.09 -19.52
C HIS A 322 19.41 -21.73 -18.59
N LEU A 323 20.39 -22.49 -19.07
CA LEU A 323 21.37 -23.21 -18.25
C LEU A 323 22.09 -22.33 -17.19
N LYS A 324 22.24 -21.03 -17.47
CA LYS A 324 22.85 -20.05 -16.55
C LYS A 324 21.82 -19.07 -15.95
N ASN A 325 20.54 -19.39 -16.04
CA ASN A 325 19.49 -18.56 -15.46
C ASN A 325 19.19 -19.04 -14.03
N PRO A 326 19.38 -18.22 -12.99
CA PRO A 326 19.10 -18.60 -11.59
C PRO A 326 17.66 -19.03 -11.35
N ASP A 327 16.66 -18.40 -12.02
CA ASP A 327 15.25 -18.78 -11.89
C ASP A 327 14.98 -20.19 -12.43
N TYR A 328 15.56 -20.51 -13.59
CA TYR A 328 15.46 -21.86 -14.17
C TYR A 328 16.07 -22.91 -13.24
N LEU A 329 17.29 -22.69 -12.75
CA LEU A 329 17.97 -23.60 -11.82
C LEU A 329 17.19 -23.75 -10.51
N ARG A 330 16.55 -22.67 -10.04
CA ARG A 330 15.69 -22.68 -8.87
C ARG A 330 14.44 -23.55 -9.09
N LEU A 331 13.80 -23.47 -10.25
CA LEU A 331 12.67 -24.35 -10.59
C LEU A 331 13.05 -25.81 -10.62
N LEU A 332 14.22 -26.15 -11.20
CA LEU A 332 14.76 -27.50 -11.16
C LEU A 332 15.08 -27.97 -9.74
N PHE A 333 15.63 -27.10 -8.90
CA PHE A 333 15.86 -27.37 -7.47
C PHE A 333 14.56 -27.72 -6.75
N LEU A 334 13.50 -26.91 -6.94
CA LEU A 334 12.20 -27.14 -6.30
C LEU A 334 11.59 -28.49 -6.74
N ALA A 335 11.66 -28.80 -8.04
CA ALA A 335 11.17 -30.06 -8.58
C ALA A 335 11.93 -31.27 -8.00
N ASP A 336 13.25 -31.21 -7.92
CA ASP A 336 14.08 -32.30 -7.36
C ASP A 336 13.86 -32.42 -5.83
N SER A 337 13.73 -31.32 -5.11
CA SER A 337 13.43 -31.31 -3.67
C SER A 337 12.09 -31.99 -3.36
N GLN A 338 11.03 -31.66 -4.10
CA GLN A 338 9.71 -32.27 -3.94
C GLN A 338 9.71 -33.76 -4.28
N GLN A 339 10.60 -34.20 -5.17
CA GLN A 339 10.80 -35.64 -5.50
C GLN A 339 11.79 -36.37 -4.57
N GLY A 340 12.36 -35.69 -3.56
CA GLY A 340 13.33 -36.25 -2.63
C GLY A 340 14.72 -36.47 -3.21
N LYS A 341 15.05 -35.88 -4.37
CA LYS A 341 16.37 -35.97 -5.04
C LYS A 341 17.30 -34.89 -4.47
N LEU A 342 17.62 -34.98 -3.17
CA LEU A 342 18.28 -33.92 -2.42
C LEU A 342 19.65 -33.51 -2.96
N LYS A 343 20.46 -34.46 -3.48
CA LYS A 343 21.82 -34.17 -4.03
C LYS A 343 21.73 -33.36 -5.32
N GLU A 344 20.81 -33.72 -6.19
CA GLU A 344 20.55 -33.02 -7.45
C GLU A 344 19.98 -31.61 -7.17
N ALA A 345 19.09 -31.51 -6.21
CA ALA A 345 18.52 -30.24 -5.75
C ALA A 345 19.62 -29.31 -5.22
N GLU A 346 20.47 -29.80 -4.31
CA GLU A 346 21.60 -29.04 -3.75
C GLU A 346 22.51 -28.47 -4.83
N ALA A 347 22.94 -29.31 -5.78
CA ALA A 347 23.84 -28.87 -6.85
C ALA A 347 23.24 -27.72 -7.67
N LYS A 348 21.92 -27.73 -7.92
CA LYS A 348 21.24 -26.73 -8.71
C LYS A 348 21.10 -25.41 -7.96
N ILE A 349 20.65 -25.45 -6.70
CA ILE A 349 20.45 -24.21 -5.92
C ILE A 349 21.79 -23.54 -5.56
N LYS A 350 22.82 -24.31 -5.27
CA LYS A 350 24.21 -23.85 -5.06
C LYS A 350 24.76 -23.17 -6.31
N THR A 351 24.49 -23.75 -7.50
CA THR A 351 24.87 -23.15 -8.77
C THR A 351 24.12 -21.84 -9.02
N ALA A 352 22.80 -21.79 -8.77
CA ALA A 352 21.98 -20.59 -8.91
C ALA A 352 22.48 -19.46 -8.00
N PHE A 353 22.77 -19.76 -6.73
CA PHE A 353 23.32 -18.80 -5.77
C PHE A 353 24.70 -18.30 -6.20
N THR A 354 25.57 -19.17 -6.70
CA THR A 354 26.90 -18.80 -7.18
C THR A 354 26.82 -17.85 -8.38
N ILE A 355 25.88 -18.06 -9.30
CA ILE A 355 25.64 -17.18 -10.44
C ILE A 355 25.18 -15.79 -9.96
N GLU A 356 24.19 -15.73 -9.06
CA GLU A 356 23.71 -14.48 -8.50
C GLU A 356 24.81 -13.71 -7.77
N LYS A 357 25.60 -14.38 -6.91
CA LYS A 357 26.71 -13.80 -6.19
C LYS A 357 27.81 -13.23 -7.12
N SER A 358 28.01 -13.83 -8.29
CA SER A 358 29.05 -13.44 -9.26
C SER A 358 28.62 -12.34 -10.25
N ARG A 359 27.46 -11.71 -10.08
CA ARG A 359 26.96 -10.67 -10.99
C ARG A 359 27.88 -9.44 -10.98
N LYS A 360 28.12 -8.90 -12.16
CA LYS A 360 29.07 -7.80 -12.35
C LYS A 360 28.61 -6.44 -11.81
N ASP A 361 27.32 -6.27 -11.61
CA ASP A 361 26.73 -5.06 -11.06
C ASP A 361 26.83 -4.96 -9.53
N GLY A 362 27.34 -6.01 -8.87
CA GLY A 362 27.53 -6.06 -7.42
C GLY A 362 26.22 -6.11 -6.61
N HIS A 363 25.07 -6.27 -7.29
CA HIS A 363 23.78 -6.38 -6.63
C HIS A 363 23.24 -7.80 -6.71
N PHE A 364 22.70 -8.28 -5.60
CA PHE A 364 21.97 -9.56 -5.54
C PHE A 364 20.50 -9.29 -5.92
N HIS A 365 20.04 -9.87 -7.03
CA HIS A 365 18.71 -9.58 -7.56
C HIS A 365 17.64 -10.59 -7.17
N ASN A 366 18.03 -11.86 -7.00
CA ASN A 366 17.09 -12.95 -6.73
C ASN A 366 17.19 -13.46 -5.29
N TRP A 367 16.58 -12.73 -4.36
CA TRP A 367 16.53 -13.07 -2.94
C TRP A 367 15.83 -14.41 -2.67
N GLN A 368 14.96 -14.89 -3.58
CA GLN A 368 14.32 -16.18 -3.44
C GLN A 368 15.32 -17.34 -3.58
N VAL A 369 16.33 -17.19 -4.43
CA VAL A 369 17.43 -18.18 -4.54
C VAL A 369 18.19 -18.28 -3.23
N ALA A 370 18.51 -17.14 -2.59
CA ALA A 370 19.18 -17.14 -1.29
C ALA A 370 18.29 -17.74 -0.19
N SER A 371 17.01 -17.40 -0.19
CA SER A 371 16.03 -17.94 0.75
C SER A 371 15.88 -19.46 0.66
N ASP A 372 15.68 -19.96 -0.56
CA ASP A 372 15.52 -21.40 -0.78
C ASP A 372 16.80 -22.17 -0.47
N TYR A 373 17.98 -21.60 -0.81
CA TYR A 373 19.25 -22.22 -0.49
C TYR A 373 19.51 -22.24 1.02
N LEU A 374 19.25 -21.15 1.73
CA LEU A 374 19.36 -21.11 3.19
C LEU A 374 18.43 -22.14 3.85
N ARG A 375 17.17 -22.22 3.43
CA ARG A 375 16.23 -23.23 3.95
C ARG A 375 16.74 -24.65 3.73
N PHE A 376 17.21 -24.94 2.52
CA PHE A 376 17.78 -26.25 2.20
C PHE A 376 18.98 -26.58 3.09
N LEU A 377 19.91 -25.63 3.27
CA LEU A 377 21.09 -25.84 4.13
C LEU A 377 20.71 -26.01 5.62
N VAL A 378 19.72 -25.29 6.09
CA VAL A 378 19.24 -25.41 7.48
C VAL A 378 18.63 -26.79 7.74
N GLU A 379 17.95 -27.39 6.76
CA GLU A 379 17.33 -28.71 6.90
C GLU A 379 18.26 -29.87 6.58
N HIS A 380 19.12 -29.73 5.57
CA HIS A 380 19.82 -30.86 4.95
C HIS A 380 21.31 -30.63 4.77
N GLY A 381 21.81 -29.39 4.82
CA GLY A 381 23.20 -29.06 4.53
C GLY A 381 24.16 -29.45 5.65
N ALA A 382 25.42 -29.62 5.31
CA ALA A 382 26.50 -29.76 6.27
C ALA A 382 26.81 -28.44 6.97
N ASP A 383 27.42 -28.50 8.16
CA ASP A 383 27.74 -27.30 8.95
C ASP A 383 28.72 -26.37 8.22
N GLU A 384 29.71 -26.94 7.54
CA GLU A 384 30.67 -26.16 6.76
C GLU A 384 29.99 -25.44 5.60
N GLU A 385 29.02 -26.04 4.93
CA GLU A 385 28.30 -25.42 3.82
C GLU A 385 27.37 -24.27 4.31
N LEU A 386 26.72 -24.46 5.45
CA LEU A 386 25.92 -23.40 6.06
C LEU A 386 26.81 -22.22 6.54
N ALA A 387 27.99 -22.53 7.10
CA ALA A 387 28.97 -21.52 7.49
C ALA A 387 29.51 -20.74 6.28
N ASP A 388 29.80 -21.43 5.17
CA ASP A 388 30.21 -20.82 3.91
C ASP A 388 29.12 -19.90 3.35
N PHE A 389 27.86 -20.34 3.40
CA PHE A 389 26.72 -19.51 3.00
C PHE A 389 26.61 -18.25 3.84
N VAL A 390 26.72 -18.37 5.17
CA VAL A 390 26.65 -17.22 6.10
C VAL A 390 27.74 -16.21 5.81
N ALA A 391 28.99 -16.68 5.57
CA ALA A 391 30.12 -15.81 5.23
C ALA A 391 29.94 -15.12 3.86
N ASP A 392 29.46 -15.86 2.87
CA ASP A 392 29.16 -15.34 1.54
C ASP A 392 28.05 -14.31 1.58
N PHE A 393 26.99 -14.56 2.36
CA PHE A 393 25.86 -13.69 2.51
C PHE A 393 26.23 -12.39 3.26
N ASP A 394 27.04 -12.47 4.30
CA ASP A 394 27.60 -11.31 5.00
C ASP A 394 28.37 -10.39 4.04
N GLY A 395 29.13 -10.95 3.11
CA GLY A 395 29.84 -10.21 2.07
C GLY A 395 28.95 -9.53 1.02
N LEU A 396 27.66 -9.86 0.96
CA LEU A 396 26.66 -9.25 0.06
C LEU A 396 25.87 -8.11 0.72
N LEU A 397 25.94 -8.00 2.05
CA LEU A 397 25.22 -6.98 2.84
C LEU A 397 25.99 -5.65 2.84
N GLY A 398 25.25 -4.56 3.06
CA GLY A 398 25.83 -3.23 3.26
C GLY A 398 26.45 -3.07 4.65
N GLU A 399 27.29 -2.05 4.84
CA GLU A 399 27.96 -1.76 6.13
C GLU A 399 26.99 -1.52 7.30
N GLU A 400 25.76 -1.12 7.02
CA GLU A 400 24.72 -0.83 8.03
C GLU A 400 23.76 -2.01 8.25
N ASP A 401 23.84 -3.06 7.42
CA ASP A 401 22.93 -4.20 7.49
C ASP A 401 23.32 -5.15 8.65
N ASN A 402 22.31 -5.68 9.34
CA ASN A 402 22.51 -6.66 10.38
C ASN A 402 22.39 -8.08 9.80
N LEU A 403 23.49 -8.83 9.78
CA LEU A 403 23.56 -10.18 9.20
C LEU A 403 22.48 -11.11 9.76
N LEU A 404 22.31 -11.19 11.09
CA LEU A 404 21.31 -12.08 11.69
C LEU A 404 19.89 -11.66 11.32
N ALA A 405 19.56 -10.37 11.36
CA ALA A 405 18.26 -9.88 10.94
C ALA A 405 17.97 -10.19 9.46
N SER A 406 18.95 -10.01 8.59
CA SER A 406 18.85 -10.32 7.15
C SER A 406 18.65 -11.82 6.89
N LEU A 407 19.36 -12.70 7.61
CA LEU A 407 19.15 -14.15 7.55
C LEU A 407 17.75 -14.55 8.04
N MET A 408 17.25 -13.91 9.09
CA MET A 408 15.90 -14.13 9.61
C MET A 408 14.83 -13.69 8.61
N MET A 409 15.02 -12.56 7.93
CA MET A 409 14.13 -12.06 6.88
C MET A 409 14.09 -12.99 5.67
N LEU A 410 15.20 -13.61 5.27
CA LEU A 410 15.23 -14.58 4.17
C LEU A 410 14.32 -15.79 4.43
N ILE A 411 14.15 -16.18 5.68
CA ILE A 411 13.34 -17.34 6.08
C ILE A 411 11.87 -16.93 6.35
N GLU A 412 11.58 -15.62 6.50
CA GLU A 412 10.25 -15.14 6.88
C GLU A 412 9.20 -15.45 5.80
N ASN A 413 8.24 -16.32 6.14
CA ASN A 413 6.99 -16.59 5.41
C ASN A 413 5.93 -17.09 6.38
N GLU A 414 4.72 -17.43 5.91
CA GLU A 414 3.60 -17.88 6.76
C GLU A 414 3.90 -19.12 7.62
N GLU A 415 4.84 -19.97 7.22
CA GLU A 415 5.29 -21.18 7.97
C GLU A 415 6.64 -20.97 8.69
N SER A 416 7.13 -19.75 8.76
CA SER A 416 8.53 -19.40 9.06
C SER A 416 9.02 -19.76 10.46
N ARG A 417 8.12 -19.86 11.46
CA ARG A 417 8.53 -20.00 12.87
C ARG A 417 9.41 -21.22 13.16
N ASN A 418 9.09 -22.35 12.55
CA ASN A 418 9.88 -23.58 12.75
C ASN A 418 11.25 -23.45 12.08
N TYR A 419 11.31 -22.87 10.88
CA TYR A 419 12.57 -22.61 10.18
C TYR A 419 13.44 -21.60 10.92
N GLN A 420 12.85 -20.52 11.45
CA GLN A 420 13.57 -19.54 12.27
C GLN A 420 14.20 -20.18 13.51
N LYS A 421 13.48 -21.04 14.22
CA LYS A 421 14.02 -21.78 15.38
C LYS A 421 15.15 -22.72 14.96
N LEU A 422 14.96 -23.46 13.87
CA LEU A 422 15.96 -24.40 13.36
C LEU A 422 17.23 -23.65 12.94
N LEU A 423 17.10 -22.53 12.20
CA LEU A 423 18.23 -21.67 11.86
C LEU A 423 18.99 -21.19 13.09
N LEU A 424 18.28 -20.62 14.10
CA LEU A 424 18.92 -20.11 15.30
C LEU A 424 19.66 -21.20 16.09
N ASN A 425 19.12 -22.42 16.14
CA ASN A 425 19.80 -23.56 16.77
C ASN A 425 21.07 -23.95 16.00
N ARG A 426 20.98 -24.05 14.66
CA ARG A 426 22.14 -24.36 13.80
C ARG A 426 23.23 -23.29 13.91
N LEU A 427 22.85 -22.00 13.94
CA LEU A 427 23.81 -20.90 14.12
C LEU A 427 24.51 -20.95 15.48
N LEU A 428 23.83 -21.37 16.56
CA LEU A 428 24.46 -21.60 17.87
C LEU A 428 25.51 -22.72 17.79
N GLU A 429 25.20 -23.84 17.13
CA GLU A 429 26.12 -24.97 16.94
C GLU A 429 27.36 -24.52 16.12
N LEU A 430 27.17 -23.72 15.06
CA LEU A 430 28.26 -23.17 14.24
C LEU A 430 29.16 -22.21 15.02
N ILE A 431 28.58 -21.39 15.91
CA ILE A 431 29.36 -20.52 16.81
C ILE A 431 30.14 -21.37 17.81
N ASP A 432 29.53 -22.40 18.40
CA ASP A 432 30.15 -23.28 19.39
C ASP A 432 31.30 -24.12 18.81
N SER A 433 31.17 -24.51 17.56
CA SER A 433 32.24 -25.20 16.82
C SER A 433 33.31 -24.22 16.28
N GLY A 434 33.11 -22.93 16.36
CA GLY A 434 34.03 -21.88 15.86
C GLY A 434 34.00 -21.69 14.34
N LEU A 435 33.03 -22.26 13.65
CA LEU A 435 32.86 -22.12 12.20
C LEU A 435 32.39 -20.74 11.77
N ILE A 436 31.62 -20.02 12.62
CA ILE A 436 31.21 -18.64 12.38
C ILE A 436 31.58 -17.75 13.57
N GLN A 437 31.93 -16.47 13.30
CA GLN A 437 32.31 -15.47 14.29
C GLN A 437 31.59 -14.14 14.09
N GLN A 438 30.85 -13.99 12.99
CA GLN A 438 30.18 -12.75 12.58
C GLN A 438 28.94 -12.45 13.43
N ILE A 439 28.38 -13.47 14.10
CA ILE A 439 27.16 -13.36 14.91
C ILE A 439 27.50 -13.66 16.37
N GLN A 440 26.96 -12.86 17.29
CA GLN A 440 27.16 -13.07 18.74
C GLN A 440 26.06 -14.00 19.30
N LYS A 441 26.44 -14.92 20.20
CA LYS A 441 25.49 -15.80 20.89
C LYS A 441 24.33 -15.06 21.53
N LYS A 442 24.62 -13.91 22.18
CA LYS A 442 23.60 -13.09 22.84
C LYS A 442 22.48 -12.65 21.87
N ASP A 443 22.82 -12.35 20.63
CA ASP A 443 21.85 -11.89 19.63
C ASP A 443 20.93 -13.03 19.19
N ILE A 444 21.46 -14.25 19.07
CA ILE A 444 20.67 -15.46 18.78
C ILE A 444 19.70 -15.74 19.95
N TYR A 445 20.17 -15.70 21.18
CA TYR A 445 19.30 -15.93 22.34
C TYR A 445 18.23 -14.85 22.50
N ASN A 446 18.56 -13.59 22.24
CA ASN A 446 17.58 -12.51 22.21
C ASN A 446 16.50 -12.75 21.16
N ASN A 447 16.87 -13.19 19.93
CA ASN A 447 15.91 -13.59 18.89
C ASN A 447 15.00 -14.73 19.34
N ARG A 448 15.55 -15.78 19.94
CA ARG A 448 14.77 -16.93 20.47
C ARG A 448 13.75 -16.48 21.53
N LEU A 449 14.17 -15.62 22.46
CA LEU A 449 13.26 -15.03 23.47
C LEU A 449 12.12 -14.25 22.81
N PHE A 450 12.41 -13.40 21.82
CA PHE A 450 11.38 -12.60 21.15
C PHE A 450 10.44 -13.43 20.28
N ILE A 451 10.90 -14.47 19.60
CA ILE A 451 10.04 -15.42 18.87
C ILE A 451 9.05 -16.09 19.84
N SER A 452 9.52 -16.53 21.00
CA SER A 452 8.67 -17.16 22.02
C SER A 452 7.70 -16.16 22.66
N LEU A 453 8.14 -14.91 22.89
CA LEU A 453 7.28 -13.83 23.38
C LEU A 453 6.21 -13.41 22.38
N ALA A 454 6.58 -13.30 21.08
CA ALA A 454 5.63 -12.97 20.02
C ALA A 454 4.53 -14.03 19.89
N ALA A 455 4.90 -15.30 20.08
CA ALA A 455 3.95 -16.40 20.15
C ALA A 455 2.98 -16.24 21.32
N LEU A 456 3.49 -15.88 22.50
CA LEU A 456 2.67 -15.67 23.69
C LEU A 456 1.70 -14.48 23.52
N ASP A 457 2.11 -13.42 22.79
CA ASP A 457 1.29 -12.23 22.53
C ASP A 457 0.28 -12.43 21.39
N GLY A 458 0.57 -13.30 20.42
CA GLY A 458 -0.33 -13.64 19.29
C GLY A 458 -1.49 -14.54 19.70
N ASP A 459 -1.34 -15.25 20.80
CA ASP A 459 -2.24 -16.31 21.26
C ASP A 459 -3.38 -15.87 22.18
N GLU A 460 -3.80 -14.61 22.16
CA GLU A 460 -5.05 -14.21 22.87
C GLU A 460 -6.30 -14.95 22.33
N THR A 461 -6.17 -15.66 21.19
CA THR A 461 -7.22 -16.45 20.56
C THR A 461 -7.06 -17.96 20.70
N ILE A 462 -5.95 -18.46 21.28
CA ILE A 462 -5.72 -19.90 21.44
C ILE A 462 -6.29 -20.37 22.79
N TYR A 463 -7.01 -21.50 22.75
CA TYR A 463 -7.52 -22.24 23.90
C TYR A 463 -6.43 -22.44 24.96
N ASP A 464 -6.82 -22.54 26.24
CA ASP A 464 -5.91 -22.66 27.40
C ASP A 464 -4.73 -23.62 27.22
N GLN A 465 -4.90 -24.73 26.47
CA GLN A 465 -3.82 -25.69 26.18
C GLN A 465 -2.70 -25.14 25.29
N GLY A 466 -3.01 -24.29 24.29
CA GLY A 466 -1.99 -23.65 23.44
C GLY A 466 -1.16 -22.64 24.22
N ARG A 467 -1.78 -21.91 25.15
CA ARG A 467 -1.12 -20.94 26.01
C ARG A 467 -0.15 -21.62 27.01
N GLU A 468 -0.53 -22.79 27.51
CA GLU A 468 0.32 -23.59 28.42
C GLU A 468 1.58 -24.09 27.72
N MET A 469 1.46 -24.58 26.46
CA MET A 469 2.61 -25.00 25.64
C MET A 469 3.55 -23.82 25.33
N THR A 470 3.01 -22.67 24.92
CA THR A 470 3.81 -21.48 24.60
C THR A 470 4.54 -20.91 25.83
N THR A 471 3.88 -20.98 27.00
CA THR A 471 4.47 -20.56 28.28
C THR A 471 5.61 -21.50 28.69
N GLN A 472 5.44 -22.81 28.47
CA GLN A 472 6.46 -23.80 28.76
C GLN A 472 7.69 -23.62 27.84
N GLU A 473 7.47 -23.35 26.54
CA GLU A 473 8.54 -23.08 25.60
C GLU A 473 9.36 -21.84 25.99
N LEU A 474 8.70 -20.73 26.37
CA LEU A 474 9.38 -19.52 26.85
C LEU A 474 10.22 -19.82 28.09
N LYS A 475 9.72 -20.65 29.02
CA LYS A 475 10.44 -21.08 30.21
C LYS A 475 11.68 -21.88 29.89
N GLU A 476 11.61 -22.78 28.91
CA GLU A 476 12.76 -23.56 28.42
C GLU A 476 13.83 -22.64 27.84
N VAL A 477 13.44 -21.70 26.97
CA VAL A 477 14.37 -20.73 26.37
C VAL A 477 15.02 -19.87 27.47
N ILE A 478 14.26 -19.36 28.44
CA ILE A 478 14.82 -18.61 29.59
C ILE A 478 15.86 -19.45 30.33
N THR A 479 15.57 -20.72 30.60
CA THR A 479 16.48 -21.64 31.29
C THR A 479 17.79 -21.86 30.53
N GLU A 480 17.71 -22.00 29.20
CA GLU A 480 18.88 -22.15 28.33
C GLU A 480 19.74 -20.88 28.30
N VAL A 481 19.11 -19.68 28.24
CA VAL A 481 19.81 -18.39 28.25
C VAL A 481 20.54 -18.19 29.59
N GLU A 482 19.91 -18.54 30.72
CA GLU A 482 20.53 -18.51 32.04
C GLU A 482 21.69 -19.49 32.14
N ALA A 483 21.55 -20.71 31.61
CA ALA A 483 22.62 -21.71 31.63
C ALA A 483 23.83 -21.29 30.75
N ALA A 484 23.59 -20.45 29.73
CA ALA A 484 24.64 -19.84 28.91
C ALA A 484 25.29 -18.61 29.55
N GLU A 485 24.93 -18.27 30.80
CA GLU A 485 25.41 -17.10 31.54
C GLU A 485 25.22 -15.76 30.79
N ILE A 486 24.17 -15.67 29.93
CA ILE A 486 23.84 -14.48 29.16
C ILE A 486 22.85 -13.64 29.97
N ASP A 487 23.23 -12.39 30.22
CA ASP A 487 22.43 -11.42 30.95
C ASP A 487 22.12 -10.21 30.07
N THR A 488 20.87 -10.14 29.57
CA THR A 488 20.41 -9.09 28.66
C THR A 488 19.08 -8.47 29.13
N PRO A 489 18.77 -7.22 28.71
CA PRO A 489 17.44 -6.63 28.88
C PRO A 489 16.32 -7.53 28.37
N ALA A 490 16.54 -8.23 27.24
CA ALA A 490 15.59 -9.15 26.66
C ALA A 490 15.25 -10.33 27.61
N LEU A 491 16.26 -10.90 28.30
CA LEU A 491 16.04 -11.95 29.30
C LEU A 491 15.20 -11.45 30.48
N SER A 492 15.52 -10.28 31.00
CA SER A 492 14.78 -9.68 32.12
C SER A 492 13.33 -9.38 31.72
N TYR A 493 13.09 -8.84 30.52
CA TYR A 493 11.76 -8.61 29.99
C TYR A 493 10.99 -9.93 29.79
N ALA A 494 11.63 -10.97 29.26
CA ALA A 494 11.01 -12.29 29.09
C ALA A 494 10.56 -12.89 30.42
N LYS A 495 11.38 -12.77 31.48
CA LYS A 495 11.01 -13.16 32.84
C LYS A 495 9.80 -12.37 33.35
N LEU A 496 9.80 -11.06 33.23
CA LEU A 496 8.66 -10.20 33.62
C LEU A 496 7.36 -10.60 32.87
N ARG A 497 7.45 -10.97 31.62
CA ARG A 497 6.30 -11.43 30.81
C ARG A 497 5.82 -12.81 31.22
N LEU A 498 6.73 -13.77 31.47
CA LEU A 498 6.38 -15.11 31.94
C LEU A 498 5.61 -15.05 33.26
N PHE A 499 6.07 -14.24 34.20
CA PHE A 499 5.45 -14.08 35.51
C PHE A 499 4.06 -13.45 35.50
N LYS A 500 3.76 -12.63 34.49
CA LYS A 500 2.39 -12.12 34.31
C LYS A 500 1.36 -13.25 34.16
N TYR A 501 1.79 -14.40 33.62
CA TYR A 501 0.91 -15.55 33.35
C TYR A 501 0.96 -16.61 34.46
N GLN A 502 2.02 -16.70 35.26
CA GLN A 502 2.22 -17.74 36.27
C GLN A 502 2.10 -17.27 37.72
N SER A 503 1.87 -15.99 37.98
CA SER A 503 1.62 -15.38 39.34
C SER A 503 2.65 -15.68 40.44
N GLU A 504 3.90 -16.03 40.12
CA GLU A 504 4.89 -16.55 41.05
C GLU A 504 5.98 -15.54 41.49
N LEU A 505 5.99 -14.28 40.99
CA LEU A 505 6.98 -13.29 41.37
C LEU A 505 6.55 -12.49 42.61
N GLU A 506 7.43 -12.43 43.60
CA GLU A 506 7.34 -11.43 44.65
C GLU A 506 7.57 -10.01 44.08
N GLN A 507 6.91 -9.00 44.65
CA GLN A 507 7.02 -7.61 44.22
C GLN A 507 8.49 -7.12 44.14
N ALA A 508 9.33 -7.54 45.10
CA ALA A 508 10.75 -7.20 45.15
C ALA A 508 11.54 -7.73 43.92
N GLN A 509 11.26 -8.95 43.48
CA GLN A 509 11.91 -9.54 42.31
C GLN A 509 11.49 -8.84 41.02
N LYS A 510 10.23 -8.41 40.95
CA LYS A 510 9.74 -7.63 39.82
C LYS A 510 10.45 -6.27 39.74
N GLU A 511 10.58 -5.57 40.85
CA GLU A 511 11.29 -4.29 40.94
C GLU A 511 12.77 -4.45 40.57
N GLU A 512 13.43 -5.53 41.01
CA GLU A 512 14.79 -5.84 40.63
C GLU A 512 14.96 -6.02 39.13
N LEU A 513 14.08 -6.79 38.45
CA LEU A 513 14.13 -7.00 37.01
C LEU A 513 13.87 -5.71 36.24
N VAL A 514 12.93 -4.87 36.68
CA VAL A 514 12.67 -3.56 36.08
C VAL A 514 13.90 -2.67 36.20
N ASN A 515 14.45 -2.52 37.39
CA ASN A 515 15.66 -1.72 37.64
C ASN A 515 16.86 -2.21 36.83
N LYS A 516 16.96 -3.52 36.60
CA LYS A 516 18.01 -4.10 35.76
C LYS A 516 17.89 -3.67 34.32
N VAL A 517 16.67 -3.64 33.76
CA VAL A 517 16.43 -3.16 32.40
C VAL A 517 16.64 -1.65 32.28
N GLU A 518 16.15 -0.86 33.25
CA GLU A 518 16.31 0.61 33.24
C GLU A 518 17.78 1.06 33.24
N ASN A 519 18.66 0.30 33.89
CA ASN A 519 20.09 0.63 34.04
C ASN A 519 20.99 -0.18 33.09
N ALA A 520 20.43 -0.95 32.16
CA ALA A 520 21.20 -1.79 31.24
C ALA A 520 21.83 -0.97 30.12
N ASP A 521 23.03 -1.38 29.69
CA ASP A 521 23.58 -0.95 28.41
C ASP A 521 22.81 -1.66 27.30
N VAL A 522 22.20 -0.86 26.42
CA VAL A 522 21.42 -1.35 25.30
C VAL A 522 22.27 -1.31 24.05
N GLU A 523 22.54 -2.48 23.48
CA GLU A 523 23.52 -2.65 22.39
C GLU A 523 22.89 -3.19 21.09
N SER A 524 21.61 -3.59 21.14
CA SER A 524 20.92 -4.21 19.99
C SER A 524 19.49 -3.73 19.83
N TYR A 525 18.88 -4.04 18.67
CA TYR A 525 17.45 -3.82 18.41
C TYR A 525 16.56 -4.49 19.48
N PHE A 526 16.83 -5.75 19.80
CA PHE A 526 16.02 -6.50 20.77
C PHE A 526 16.15 -5.97 22.20
N ASP A 527 17.35 -5.57 22.61
CA ASP A 527 17.53 -4.93 23.91
C ASP A 527 16.79 -3.60 23.99
N THR A 528 16.78 -2.84 22.88
CA THR A 528 16.01 -1.59 22.77
C THR A 528 14.52 -1.86 22.89
N VAL A 529 13.98 -2.83 22.17
CA VAL A 529 12.56 -3.22 22.28
C VAL A 529 12.23 -3.68 23.70
N ALA A 530 13.07 -4.52 24.30
CA ALA A 530 12.89 -4.99 25.69
C ALA A 530 12.87 -3.83 26.69
N TYR A 531 13.74 -2.84 26.50
CA TYR A 531 13.76 -1.61 27.30
C TYR A 531 12.43 -0.86 27.21
N TYR A 532 11.99 -0.47 26.00
CA TYR A 532 10.75 0.28 25.81
C TYR A 532 9.52 -0.49 26.29
N GLU A 533 9.44 -1.78 26.00
CA GLU A 533 8.35 -2.65 26.46
C GLU A 533 8.29 -2.76 27.98
N THR A 534 9.45 -2.87 28.65
CA THR A 534 9.52 -2.94 30.11
C THR A 534 9.05 -1.62 30.72
N ILE A 535 9.59 -0.49 30.27
CA ILE A 535 9.21 0.83 30.77
C ILE A 535 7.71 1.07 30.57
N LEU A 536 7.19 0.80 29.39
CA LEU A 536 5.77 1.00 29.11
C LEU A 536 4.83 0.09 29.89
N LYS A 537 5.24 -1.13 30.21
CA LYS A 537 4.35 -2.11 30.87
C LYS A 537 4.52 -2.19 32.39
N PHE A 538 5.70 -1.87 32.91
CA PHE A 538 6.05 -2.16 34.30
C PHE A 538 6.66 -0.98 35.08
N ALA A 539 7.03 0.14 34.42
CA ALA A 539 7.67 1.31 35.00
C ALA A 539 6.95 2.63 34.66
N ASP A 540 7.58 3.78 34.99
CA ASP A 540 7.10 5.11 34.60
C ASP A 540 7.44 5.40 33.12
N PRO A 541 6.46 5.67 32.26
CA PRO A 541 6.71 5.97 30.85
C PRO A 541 7.27 7.38 30.56
N ALA A 542 7.37 8.27 31.54
CA ALA A 542 7.80 9.66 31.36
C ALA A 542 9.19 9.80 30.68
N PRO A 543 10.21 8.99 30.99
CA PRO A 543 11.53 9.08 30.37
C PRO A 543 11.49 8.90 28.83
N ILE A 544 10.57 8.09 28.30
CA ILE A 544 10.43 7.87 26.86
C ILE A 544 10.06 9.15 26.09
N LEU A 545 9.41 10.12 26.75
CA LEU A 545 9.01 11.39 26.13
C LEU A 545 10.11 12.43 26.13
N THR A 546 10.97 12.43 27.14
CA THR A 546 11.99 13.47 27.37
C THR A 546 13.35 13.09 26.83
N GLU A 547 13.70 11.82 26.92
CA GLU A 547 14.94 11.26 26.42
C GLU A 547 14.60 10.16 25.42
N ILE A 548 15.46 9.97 24.39
CA ILE A 548 15.36 8.86 23.46
C ILE A 548 16.56 7.94 23.73
N PRO A 549 16.55 7.21 24.88
CA PRO A 549 17.65 6.32 25.18
C PRO A 549 17.71 5.26 24.08
N HIS A 550 18.90 5.05 23.51
CA HIS A 550 19.12 3.95 22.56
C HIS A 550 18.34 4.01 21.24
N GLY A 551 17.78 5.18 20.86
CA GLY A 551 16.96 5.36 19.64
C GLY A 551 17.67 5.01 18.33
N LYS A 552 18.99 4.91 18.32
CA LYS A 552 19.80 4.54 17.12
C LYS A 552 19.51 3.13 16.56
N TYR A 553 18.87 2.27 17.34
CA TYR A 553 18.54 0.88 16.93
C TYR A 553 17.10 0.71 16.45
N LEU A 554 16.28 1.77 16.49
CA LEU A 554 14.90 1.77 16.02
C LEU A 554 14.73 2.84 14.96
N ASP A 555 13.90 2.57 13.96
CA ASP A 555 13.47 3.61 13.04
C ASP A 555 12.50 4.61 13.70
N ASP A 556 12.31 5.76 13.05
CA ASP A 556 11.44 6.83 13.54
C ASP A 556 9.97 6.38 13.72
N GLU A 557 9.52 5.38 12.96
CA GLU A 557 8.15 4.87 13.06
C GLU A 557 7.93 4.12 14.37
N TYR A 558 8.85 3.22 14.74
CA TYR A 558 8.78 2.49 16.00
C TYR A 558 8.98 3.41 17.21
N LEU A 559 9.91 4.35 17.12
CA LEU A 559 10.12 5.35 18.18
C LEU A 559 8.88 6.21 18.42
N ASP A 560 8.27 6.73 17.36
CA ASP A 560 7.04 7.52 17.45
C ASP A 560 5.88 6.68 18.01
N PHE A 561 5.83 5.37 17.70
CA PHE A 561 4.83 4.46 18.25
C PHE A 561 4.97 4.30 19.77
N TYR A 562 6.17 4.05 20.27
CA TYR A 562 6.41 3.94 21.72
C TYR A 562 6.16 5.26 22.46
N ARG A 563 6.54 6.39 21.85
CA ARG A 563 6.26 7.74 22.39
C ARG A 563 4.75 8.03 22.43
N LEU A 564 4.01 7.62 21.41
CA LEU A 564 2.54 7.73 21.42
C LEU A 564 1.95 6.97 22.61
N ILE A 565 2.36 5.71 22.82
CA ILE A 565 1.87 4.93 23.95
C ILE A 565 2.20 5.60 25.29
N ALA A 566 3.42 6.13 25.46
CA ALA A 566 3.83 6.86 26.64
C ALA A 566 2.98 8.12 26.85
N ALA A 567 2.77 8.92 25.79
CA ALA A 567 1.94 10.12 25.83
C ALA A 567 0.49 9.81 26.24
N LEU A 568 -0.10 8.76 25.69
CA LEU A 568 -1.46 8.32 26.05
C LEU A 568 -1.55 7.85 27.51
N LYS A 569 -0.56 7.10 28.00
CA LYS A 569 -0.51 6.66 29.39
C LYS A 569 -0.41 7.80 30.40
N LEU A 570 0.27 8.87 30.01
CA LEU A 570 0.45 10.09 30.82
C LEU A 570 -0.64 11.15 30.56
N ASN A 571 -1.59 10.89 29.67
CA ASN A 571 -2.65 11.80 29.23
C ASN A 571 -2.12 13.12 28.60
N TYR A 572 -0.97 13.05 27.90
CA TYR A 572 -0.41 14.16 27.12
C TYR A 572 -1.03 14.19 25.72
N TYR A 573 -2.31 14.59 25.64
CA TYR A 573 -3.13 14.44 24.44
C TYR A 573 -2.66 15.31 23.27
N GLU A 574 -2.10 16.49 23.49
CA GLU A 574 -1.56 17.34 22.43
C GLU A 574 -0.41 16.64 21.69
N MET A 575 0.56 16.13 22.44
CA MET A 575 1.65 15.33 21.88
C MET A 575 1.14 14.02 21.25
N GLY A 576 0.17 13.36 21.91
CA GLY A 576 -0.47 12.16 21.39
C GLY A 576 -1.12 12.38 20.03
N THR A 577 -1.82 13.49 19.86
CA THR A 577 -2.45 13.88 18.58
C THR A 577 -1.42 14.09 17.49
N GLU A 578 -0.33 14.81 17.78
CA GLU A 578 0.76 15.04 16.82
C GLU A 578 1.41 13.72 16.35
N LEU A 579 1.76 12.85 17.31
CA LEU A 579 2.39 11.56 17.04
C LEU A 579 1.45 10.63 16.26
N PHE A 580 0.17 10.59 16.62
CA PHE A 580 -0.85 9.79 15.95
C PHE A 580 -1.07 10.24 14.49
N HIS A 581 -1.22 11.54 14.25
CA HIS A 581 -1.31 12.07 12.89
C HIS A 581 -0.07 11.78 12.05
N ARG A 582 1.12 11.88 12.65
CA ARG A 582 2.38 11.57 11.95
C ARG A 582 2.44 10.11 11.51
N GLN A 583 1.95 9.20 12.33
CA GLN A 583 1.82 7.78 11.99
C GLN A 583 0.80 7.54 10.87
N LEU A 584 -0.37 8.16 10.94
CA LEU A 584 -1.39 8.06 9.89
C LEU A 584 -0.92 8.59 8.53
N MET A 585 -0.11 9.67 8.52
CA MET A 585 0.46 10.23 7.28
C MET A 585 1.49 9.30 6.62
N ARG A 586 2.21 8.48 7.41
CA ARG A 586 3.14 7.46 6.91
C ARG A 586 2.39 6.23 6.36
N GLU A 587 1.20 5.97 6.88
CA GLU A 587 0.40 4.79 6.57
C GLU A 587 -0.82 5.11 5.68
N SER A 588 -0.59 5.36 4.39
CA SER A 588 -1.66 5.75 3.44
C SER A 588 -2.64 4.62 3.06
N LYS A 589 -2.50 3.39 3.55
CA LYS A 589 -3.36 2.24 3.20
C LYS A 589 -4.24 1.80 4.38
N ARG A 590 -5.56 1.66 4.15
CA ARG A 590 -6.57 1.25 5.14
C ARG A 590 -6.19 0.00 5.97
N ASN A 591 -5.54 -0.98 5.36
CA ASN A 591 -5.11 -2.21 6.04
C ASN A 591 -4.02 -1.94 7.09
N LYS A 592 -3.17 -0.93 6.87
CA LYS A 592 -2.13 -0.55 7.81
C LYS A 592 -2.68 0.19 9.04
N VAL A 593 -3.69 1.07 8.85
CA VAL A 593 -4.39 1.71 9.97
C VAL A 593 -5.00 0.67 10.90
N MET A 594 -5.61 -0.39 10.33
CA MET A 594 -6.17 -1.49 11.11
C MET A 594 -5.10 -2.24 11.91
N SER A 595 -3.97 -2.57 11.29
CA SER A 595 -2.83 -3.20 11.97
C SER A 595 -2.31 -2.34 13.12
N TYR A 596 -2.23 -1.02 12.90
CA TYR A 596 -1.79 -0.05 13.90
C TYR A 596 -2.74 0.01 15.11
N LEU A 597 -4.06 0.04 14.89
CA LEU A 597 -5.05 -0.02 15.95
C LEU A 597 -4.98 -1.31 16.76
N VAL A 598 -4.77 -2.44 16.08
CA VAL A 598 -4.56 -3.75 16.74
C VAL A 598 -3.32 -3.73 17.62
N ARG A 599 -2.21 -3.09 17.18
CA ARG A 599 -0.99 -2.93 18.00
C ARG A 599 -1.27 -2.08 19.26
N LEU A 600 -2.04 -0.99 19.17
CA LEU A 600 -2.40 -0.15 20.32
C LEU A 600 -3.26 -0.91 21.34
N LEU A 601 -4.13 -1.82 20.90
CA LEU A 601 -4.94 -2.66 21.80
C LEU A 601 -4.11 -3.63 22.66
N ARG A 602 -2.82 -3.84 22.35
CA ARG A 602 -1.90 -4.60 23.23
C ARG A 602 -1.52 -3.84 24.52
N TYR A 603 -1.67 -2.51 24.51
CA TYR A 603 -1.29 -1.63 25.62
C TYR A 603 -2.48 -1.06 26.38
N PHE A 604 -3.63 -0.95 25.73
CA PHE A 604 -4.84 -0.35 26.28
C PHE A 604 -6.05 -1.27 26.11
N LYS A 605 -6.91 -1.30 27.14
CA LYS A 605 -8.27 -1.82 26.95
C LYS A 605 -9.01 -0.93 25.95
N GLN A 606 -9.90 -1.51 25.16
CA GLN A 606 -10.66 -0.81 24.12
C GLN A 606 -11.34 0.48 24.64
N ASP A 607 -12.08 0.37 25.73
CA ASP A 607 -12.80 1.52 26.29
C ASP A 607 -11.87 2.67 26.63
N LYS A 608 -10.69 2.33 27.20
CA LYS A 608 -9.67 3.31 27.54
C LYS A 608 -9.03 3.94 26.32
N LEU A 609 -8.76 3.17 25.29
CA LEU A 609 -8.24 3.69 24.01
C LEU A 609 -9.25 4.61 23.32
N ILE A 610 -10.54 4.25 23.36
CA ILE A 610 -11.63 5.12 22.86
C ILE A 610 -11.69 6.44 23.66
N GLU A 611 -11.53 6.42 24.99
CA GLU A 611 -11.46 7.62 25.81
C GLU A 611 -10.28 8.52 25.37
N HIS A 612 -9.09 7.95 25.18
CA HIS A 612 -7.92 8.69 24.70
C HIS A 612 -8.17 9.29 23.31
N PHE A 613 -8.72 8.53 22.38
CA PHE A 613 -9.02 9.02 21.02
C PHE A 613 -10.06 10.15 21.02
N LYS A 614 -11.08 10.08 21.87
CA LYS A 614 -12.03 11.18 22.05
C LYS A 614 -11.37 12.43 22.63
N ALA A 615 -10.46 12.27 23.58
CA ALA A 615 -9.71 13.39 24.19
C ALA A 615 -8.71 14.02 23.19
N MET A 616 -8.24 13.27 22.21
CA MET A 616 -7.40 13.75 21.11
C MET A 616 -8.19 14.26 19.89
N GLU A 617 -9.53 14.26 19.94
CA GLU A 617 -10.42 14.65 18.83
C GLU A 617 -10.15 13.83 17.54
N VAL A 618 -9.77 12.55 17.68
CA VAL A 618 -9.56 11.64 16.55
C VAL A 618 -10.88 11.43 15.82
N ASP A 619 -10.80 11.30 14.48
CA ASP A 619 -11.96 11.12 13.60
C ASP A 619 -12.87 9.98 14.08
N GLU A 620 -14.18 10.25 14.08
CA GLU A 620 -15.20 9.30 14.55
C GLU A 620 -15.21 8.00 13.73
N MET A 621 -14.78 8.05 12.48
CA MET A 621 -14.64 6.87 11.63
C MET A 621 -13.59 5.89 12.21
N ILE A 622 -12.43 6.38 12.66
CA ILE A 622 -11.37 5.57 13.28
C ILE A 622 -11.88 4.97 14.60
N ILE A 623 -12.59 5.77 15.41
CA ILE A 623 -13.22 5.29 16.65
C ILE A 623 -14.25 4.19 16.36
N ASN A 624 -15.04 4.32 15.31
CA ASN A 624 -16.01 3.32 14.89
C ASN A 624 -15.35 2.05 14.33
N TYR A 625 -14.22 2.18 13.64
CA TYR A 625 -13.40 1.02 13.26
C TYR A 625 -12.88 0.27 14.49
N LEU A 626 -12.36 0.98 15.48
CA LEU A 626 -11.87 0.39 16.73
C LEU A 626 -12.99 -0.39 17.45
N LYS A 627 -14.22 0.13 17.48
CA LYS A 627 -15.40 -0.57 18.03
C LYS A 627 -15.70 -1.88 17.27
N LYS A 628 -15.72 -1.82 15.94
CA LYS A 628 -15.99 -3.00 15.08
C LYS A 628 -14.93 -4.09 15.16
N LEU A 629 -13.67 -3.74 15.42
CA LEU A 629 -12.57 -4.70 15.57
C LEU A 629 -12.83 -5.68 16.71
N THR A 630 -13.45 -5.24 17.77
CA THR A 630 -13.71 -6.05 18.97
C THR A 630 -15.05 -6.78 18.93
N GLU A 631 -16.05 -6.24 18.20
CA GLU A 631 -17.33 -6.97 17.97
C GLU A 631 -17.12 -8.26 17.17
N ARG A 632 -16.08 -8.34 16.34
CA ARG A 632 -15.70 -9.55 15.59
C ARG A 632 -14.87 -10.56 16.41
N ARG A 633 -14.38 -10.16 17.60
CA ARG A 633 -13.61 -11.02 18.51
C ARG A 633 -14.45 -11.68 19.62
N ASN A 634 -15.71 -11.24 19.81
CA ASN A 634 -16.71 -11.86 20.68
C ASN A 634 -17.70 -12.70 19.83
#